data_0034df7bede807ab1ab2af65b15fa04b
#
_entry.id   0034df7bede807ab1ab2af65b15fa04b
#
_cell.length_a   1.000
_cell.length_b   1.000
_cell.length_c   1.000
_cell.angle_alpha   90.00
_cell.angle_beta   90.00
_cell.angle_gamma   90.00
#
_symmetry.space_group_name_H-M   'P 1'
#
loop_
_entity.id
_entity.type
_entity.pdbx_description
1 polymer ?
#
loop_
_entity_poly.entity_id
_entity_poly.type
_entity_poly.pdbx_seq_one_letter_code
_entity_poly.pdbx_strand_id
1 'polypeptide(L)'
;SDGYSYYHGGRNLFDAEELKVGDEKKVVITNTTGSAIGKLSVALTTATDSKAQILKNGKALGEITLSVKDDGTTEEIKYIKATERVVTYPDSDFQDKDTISIKVLSGASIRLDYISVTWAEPRSCAFTAANLSSGGKIPAAQYVYGITNQDHHADGAADMVIIIPASQKLLKQAQRLKEFHEQHDGLRVTIVPADELYNEFSSGTPDANAYRRYLRMLSDRAQSEADMPKYLLLFGDCVWDNRMLTSGCKYLNPDDYLLCFESENSFSAVSCFVSDSWFGMLGEGAGLYPNRELQDVAVGRFPVTYAEDAKVLVDKTISYAQNANVGAWQNTLMFMGDDGNENIHMQDADEVANDVLTTYPAYLVKKVMWDAYTRETSSSGNTYPEATRIIKQQQAAGALIMDYAGHGDPTQMSHESVLKLNDFADFRNTNLPLWVTASCDIMPFDGLEANIGESALLNDKGGAVAFYGTTRTVYAQYNRHINRAFIHRVLSLVNGKPITIGEAHRLAQNDLVTGTGPTSGTDVTVNHLNYSLLGDPALSLNLPMHQIVVDSINGIPVAGAATLPMLKAGSIARMAGHIEGADDFRGVITATVRDSKETITCRLNNTDKDGAEKAFEYVDRTKTLYQGTDSVRGGKFAFSFAVPMDINYSNQSGLVNLYAVNTSKTLSAHGSSEQFTVGESEEMKNDSIGPSIYCYLNSPSFVDGGKVNTTPFFVAKITDKDGINAAGSGIGHD
;
A
#
# COMPACT_ATOMS: atom_id res chain seq x y z
N SER A 1 28.89 1.42 -20.75
CA SER A 1 27.64 2.14 -20.92
C SER A 1 26.60 1.59 -19.95
N ASP A 2 26.01 2.47 -19.20
CA ASP A 2 25.00 2.15 -18.16
C ASP A 2 23.72 1.62 -18.81
N GLY A 3 23.57 0.32 -18.93
CA GLY A 3 22.44 -0.27 -19.64
C GLY A 3 21.91 -1.57 -19.03
N TYR A 4 22.42 -1.96 -17.87
CA TYR A 4 22.06 -3.21 -17.21
C TYR A 4 21.86 -3.04 -15.69
N SER A 5 20.91 -3.73 -15.13
CA SER A 5 20.73 -3.93 -13.69
C SER A 5 20.50 -5.41 -13.38
N TYR A 6 20.99 -5.89 -12.26
CA TYR A 6 20.78 -7.28 -11.81
C TYR A 6 19.41 -7.49 -11.17
N TYR A 7 18.88 -6.45 -10.59
CA TYR A 7 17.53 -6.43 -10.01
C TYR A 7 16.84 -5.18 -10.54
N HIS A 8 15.81 -5.30 -11.34
CA HIS A 8 15.14 -4.16 -11.98
C HIS A 8 14.65 -3.14 -10.94
N GLY A 9 15.58 -2.38 -10.40
CA GLY A 9 15.42 -1.41 -9.33
C GLY A 9 16.78 -0.93 -8.83
N GLY A 10 16.76 0.10 -8.00
CA GLY A 10 17.94 0.81 -7.54
C GLY A 10 18.53 1.71 -8.62
N ARG A 11 19.35 2.68 -8.21
CA ARG A 11 19.89 3.69 -9.13
C ARG A 11 21.24 3.34 -9.74
N ASN A 12 21.87 2.24 -9.33
CA ASN A 12 23.13 1.81 -9.92
C ASN A 12 22.90 0.97 -11.16
N LEU A 13 23.41 1.44 -12.28
CA LEU A 13 23.41 0.75 -13.57
C LEU A 13 24.83 0.36 -13.95
N PHE A 14 24.97 -0.77 -14.63
CA PHE A 14 26.24 -1.37 -15.00
C PHE A 14 26.38 -1.48 -16.51
N ASP A 15 27.61 -1.74 -17.00
CA ASP A 15 27.84 -1.91 -18.43
C ASP A 15 26.94 -3.03 -19.01
N ALA A 16 26.29 -2.72 -20.12
CA ALA A 16 25.45 -3.68 -20.83
C ALA A 16 26.27 -4.85 -21.39
N GLU A 17 27.57 -4.66 -21.65
CA GLU A 17 28.47 -5.71 -22.12
C GLU A 17 28.79 -6.72 -21.02
N GLU A 18 28.52 -7.98 -21.31
CA GLU A 18 28.82 -9.12 -20.44
C GLU A 18 30.15 -9.75 -20.88
N LEU A 19 31.12 -9.81 -19.96
CA LEU A 19 32.43 -10.43 -20.18
C LEU A 19 32.40 -11.86 -19.65
N LYS A 20 32.67 -12.84 -20.51
CA LYS A 20 32.75 -14.26 -20.18
C LYS A 20 34.19 -14.71 -19.98
N VAL A 21 34.37 -15.91 -19.44
CA VAL A 21 35.69 -16.51 -19.24
C VAL A 21 36.48 -16.51 -20.55
N GLY A 22 37.67 -15.92 -20.52
CA GLY A 22 38.55 -15.74 -21.67
C GLY A 22 38.41 -14.40 -22.38
N ASP A 23 37.36 -13.66 -22.16
CA ASP A 23 37.17 -12.33 -22.74
C ASP A 23 38.15 -11.33 -22.10
N GLU A 24 38.56 -10.34 -22.91
CA GLU A 24 39.40 -9.22 -22.49
C GLU A 24 38.79 -7.90 -22.99
N LYS A 25 38.36 -7.06 -22.05
CA LYS A 25 37.88 -5.69 -22.34
C LYS A 25 39.03 -4.70 -22.15
N LYS A 26 39.24 -3.84 -23.15
CA LYS A 26 40.29 -2.80 -23.13
C LYS A 26 39.67 -1.41 -23.06
N VAL A 27 40.14 -0.61 -22.11
CA VAL A 27 39.71 0.79 -21.93
C VAL A 27 40.96 1.65 -21.94
N VAL A 28 40.96 2.69 -22.78
CA VAL A 28 42.06 3.65 -22.84
C VAL A 28 41.78 4.82 -21.91
N ILE A 29 42.68 5.06 -20.96
CA ILE A 29 42.65 6.21 -20.08
C ILE A 29 43.59 7.26 -20.64
N THR A 30 43.09 8.50 -20.80
CA THR A 30 43.89 9.64 -21.21
C THR A 30 44.21 10.48 -19.99
N ASN A 31 45.50 10.67 -19.72
CA ASN A 31 45.97 11.51 -18.65
C ASN A 31 46.01 12.98 -19.14
N THR A 32 45.10 13.80 -18.61
CA THR A 32 45.01 15.24 -18.94
C THR A 32 45.69 16.12 -17.90
N THR A 33 46.27 15.54 -16.84
CA THR A 33 46.85 16.27 -15.73
C THR A 33 48.37 16.42 -15.86
N GLY A 34 49.00 15.51 -16.61
CA GLY A 34 50.47 15.40 -16.67
C GLY A 34 51.14 14.77 -15.44
N SER A 35 50.36 14.38 -14.42
CA SER A 35 50.87 13.67 -13.25
C SER A 35 51.17 12.22 -13.60
N ALA A 36 52.34 11.72 -13.26
CA ALA A 36 52.69 10.32 -13.39
C ALA A 36 52.16 9.49 -12.18
N ILE A 37 51.70 10.16 -11.12
CA ILE A 37 51.30 9.50 -9.85
C ILE A 37 49.79 9.58 -9.70
N GLY A 38 49.19 8.45 -9.40
CA GLY A 38 47.74 8.36 -9.16
C GLY A 38 47.32 7.03 -8.55
N LYS A 39 46.00 6.87 -8.41
CA LYS A 39 45.34 5.65 -7.96
C LYS A 39 44.34 5.24 -9.01
N LEU A 40 44.50 4.07 -9.60
CA LEU A 40 43.55 3.44 -10.51
C LEU A 40 42.54 2.64 -9.70
N SER A 41 41.25 2.95 -9.77
CA SER A 41 40.18 2.14 -9.20
C SER A 41 39.41 1.45 -10.32
N VAL A 42 39.14 0.16 -10.13
CA VAL A 42 38.36 -0.68 -11.06
C VAL A 42 37.22 -1.32 -10.25
N ALA A 43 36.00 -1.06 -10.66
CA ALA A 43 34.79 -1.64 -10.09
C ALA A 43 34.20 -2.68 -11.03
N LEU A 44 34.02 -3.89 -10.57
CA LEU A 44 33.46 -5.03 -11.31
C LEU A 44 32.29 -5.63 -10.57
N THR A 45 31.29 -6.09 -11.31
CA THR A 45 30.09 -6.72 -10.77
C THR A 45 29.86 -8.11 -11.37
N THR A 46 29.20 -8.98 -10.60
CA THR A 46 28.89 -10.34 -11.02
C THR A 46 27.71 -10.92 -10.27
N ALA A 47 26.94 -11.82 -10.90
CA ALA A 47 25.90 -12.65 -10.28
C ALA A 47 26.41 -14.00 -9.75
N THR A 48 27.68 -14.36 -10.01
CA THR A 48 28.27 -15.63 -9.58
C THR A 48 29.71 -15.43 -9.16
N ASP A 49 30.22 -16.28 -8.26
CA ASP A 49 31.62 -16.24 -7.87
C ASP A 49 32.54 -16.24 -9.10
N SER A 50 33.37 -15.20 -9.21
CA SER A 50 34.13 -14.94 -10.43
C SER A 50 35.51 -14.36 -10.12
N LYS A 51 36.42 -14.41 -11.08
CA LYS A 51 37.80 -13.89 -10.97
C LYS A 51 38.23 -13.18 -12.24
N ALA A 52 38.79 -11.98 -12.09
CA ALA A 52 39.36 -11.22 -13.20
C ALA A 52 40.79 -10.79 -12.92
N GLN A 53 41.59 -10.64 -13.96
CA GLN A 53 42.95 -10.05 -13.91
C GLN A 53 42.86 -8.62 -14.49
N ILE A 54 43.47 -7.69 -13.81
CA ILE A 54 43.61 -6.31 -14.27
C ILE A 54 45.04 -6.09 -14.77
N LEU A 55 45.13 -5.57 -15.98
CA LEU A 55 46.41 -5.27 -16.61
C LEU A 55 46.43 -3.77 -16.99
N LYS A 56 47.62 -3.15 -16.92
CA LYS A 56 47.93 -1.83 -17.47
C LYS A 56 49.04 -2.00 -18.53
N ASN A 57 48.75 -1.59 -19.77
CA ASN A 57 49.65 -1.72 -20.92
C ASN A 57 50.19 -3.15 -21.08
N GLY A 58 49.37 -4.18 -20.81
CA GLY A 58 49.71 -5.59 -20.90
C GLY A 58 50.47 -6.14 -19.66
N LYS A 59 50.81 -5.32 -18.68
CA LYS A 59 51.42 -5.77 -17.43
C LYS A 59 50.39 -5.96 -16.35
N ALA A 60 50.37 -7.13 -15.70
CA ALA A 60 49.40 -7.41 -14.63
C ALA A 60 49.61 -6.49 -13.43
N LEU A 61 48.56 -5.85 -12.98
CA LEU A 61 48.48 -5.09 -11.74
C LEU A 61 48.03 -5.97 -10.57
N GLY A 62 47.11 -6.88 -10.82
CA GLY A 62 46.56 -7.77 -9.81
C GLY A 62 45.34 -8.55 -10.30
N GLU A 63 44.77 -9.31 -9.39
CA GLU A 63 43.56 -10.08 -9.61
C GLU A 63 42.43 -9.58 -8.69
N ILE A 64 41.24 -9.57 -9.18
CA ILE A 64 40.00 -9.25 -8.43
C ILE A 64 39.23 -10.56 -8.29
N THR A 65 38.96 -10.97 -7.05
CA THR A 65 38.04 -12.06 -6.73
C THR A 65 36.74 -11.45 -6.29
N LEU A 66 35.64 -11.82 -6.98
CA LEU A 66 34.26 -11.44 -6.63
C LEU A 66 33.58 -12.67 -6.04
N SER A 67 32.96 -12.53 -4.89
CA SER A 67 32.20 -13.59 -4.25
C SER A 67 30.77 -13.08 -3.98
N VAL A 68 29.80 -13.77 -4.54
CA VAL A 68 28.37 -13.50 -4.32
C VAL A 68 27.88 -14.20 -3.05
N LYS A 69 28.62 -15.21 -2.62
CA LYS A 69 28.30 -15.92 -1.40
C LYS A 69 28.69 -15.09 -0.19
N ASP A 70 27.75 -15.06 0.69
CA ASP A 70 27.87 -14.56 2.02
C ASP A 70 28.85 -15.34 2.91
N ASP A 71 29.20 -14.72 3.99
CA ASP A 71 29.95 -15.28 5.12
C ASP A 71 29.16 -16.27 6.00
N GLY A 72 27.96 -16.67 5.58
CA GLY A 72 27.19 -17.80 6.13
C GLY A 72 26.23 -17.48 7.28
N THR A 73 25.82 -16.24 7.48
CA THR A 73 25.15 -15.86 8.72
C THR A 73 23.68 -15.46 8.66
N THR A 74 23.01 -15.26 7.48
CA THR A 74 21.63 -14.77 7.50
C THR A 74 20.74 -15.24 6.34
N GLU A 75 19.41 -15.25 6.58
CA GLU A 75 18.36 -15.47 5.57
C GLU A 75 18.41 -14.46 4.40
N GLU A 76 19.06 -13.32 4.58
CA GLU A 76 19.20 -12.27 3.57
C GLU A 76 19.91 -12.73 2.29
N ILE A 77 20.73 -13.76 2.38
CA ILE A 77 21.55 -14.30 1.27
C ILE A 77 20.69 -14.69 0.07
N LYS A 78 19.54 -15.30 0.30
CA LYS A 78 18.65 -15.76 -0.79
C LYS A 78 18.11 -14.61 -1.66
N TYR A 79 18.15 -13.38 -1.14
CA TYR A 79 17.68 -12.19 -1.82
C TYR A 79 18.77 -11.44 -2.58
N ILE A 80 20.06 -11.81 -2.38
CA ILE A 80 21.17 -11.19 -3.10
C ILE A 80 21.27 -11.77 -4.51
N LYS A 81 21.16 -10.88 -5.50
CA LYS A 81 21.22 -11.25 -6.93
C LYS A 81 22.60 -11.11 -7.52
N ALA A 82 23.45 -10.25 -6.96
CA ALA A 82 24.80 -9.97 -7.45
C ALA A 82 25.63 -9.25 -6.40
N THR A 83 26.92 -9.05 -6.70
CA THR A 83 27.85 -8.31 -5.86
C THR A 83 28.75 -7.41 -6.69
N GLU A 84 29.30 -6.39 -6.04
CA GLU A 84 30.32 -5.51 -6.58
C GLU A 84 31.64 -5.62 -5.80
N ARG A 85 32.73 -5.46 -6.51
CA ARG A 85 34.07 -5.34 -5.92
C ARG A 85 34.83 -4.19 -6.54
N VAL A 86 35.25 -3.26 -5.71
CA VAL A 86 36.15 -2.15 -6.09
C VAL A 86 37.57 -2.46 -5.59
N VAL A 87 38.54 -2.38 -6.48
CA VAL A 87 39.97 -2.53 -6.11
C VAL A 87 40.74 -1.34 -6.63
N THR A 88 41.59 -0.78 -5.76
CA THR A 88 42.42 0.38 -6.06
C THR A 88 43.86 -0.01 -6.14
N TYR A 89 44.53 0.37 -7.23
CA TYR A 89 45.95 0.13 -7.50
C TYR A 89 46.69 1.48 -7.48
N PRO A 90 47.53 1.77 -6.50
CA PRO A 90 48.45 2.91 -6.54
C PRO A 90 49.47 2.71 -7.66
N ASP A 91 49.75 3.75 -8.42
CA ASP A 91 50.74 3.73 -9.50
C ASP A 91 51.50 5.04 -9.58
N SER A 92 52.77 4.97 -9.94
CA SER A 92 53.68 6.12 -10.12
C SER A 92 54.21 6.24 -11.55
N ASP A 93 53.61 5.52 -12.49
CA ASP A 93 54.08 5.42 -13.86
C ASP A 93 52.92 5.58 -14.87
N PHE A 94 52.02 6.56 -14.60
CA PHE A 94 50.96 6.90 -15.56
C PHE A 94 51.56 7.69 -16.72
N GLN A 95 51.21 7.21 -17.94
CA GLN A 95 51.56 7.85 -19.20
C GLN A 95 50.47 8.79 -19.69
N ASP A 96 50.71 9.53 -20.80
CA ASP A 96 49.66 10.33 -21.46
C ASP A 96 48.43 9.49 -21.88
N LYS A 97 48.66 8.23 -22.21
CA LYS A 97 47.65 7.23 -22.50
C LYS A 97 48.02 5.89 -21.98
N ASP A 98 47.18 5.34 -21.17
CA ASP A 98 47.34 3.97 -20.62
C ASP A 98 46.14 3.10 -21.08
N THR A 99 46.42 1.84 -21.42
CA THR A 99 45.38 0.85 -21.72
C THR A 99 45.19 -0.02 -20.53
N ILE A 100 43.98 0.02 -19.94
CA ILE A 100 43.57 -0.91 -18.88
C ILE A 100 42.83 -2.05 -19.51
N SER A 101 43.26 -3.27 -19.22
CA SER A 101 42.59 -4.50 -19.67
C SER A 101 41.97 -5.24 -18.49
N ILE A 102 40.77 -5.72 -18.65
CA ILE A 102 40.05 -6.58 -17.74
C ILE A 102 39.90 -7.94 -18.40
N LYS A 103 40.57 -8.96 -17.88
CA LYS A 103 40.54 -10.34 -18.42
C LYS A 103 39.82 -11.25 -17.44
N VAL A 104 38.73 -11.92 -17.87
CA VAL A 104 38.01 -12.87 -17.02
C VAL A 104 38.71 -14.20 -16.97
N LEU A 105 39.06 -14.66 -15.75
CA LEU A 105 39.82 -15.89 -15.52
C LEU A 105 38.92 -17.08 -15.17
N SER A 106 37.85 -16.84 -14.37
CA SER A 106 36.93 -17.90 -13.94
C SER A 106 35.57 -17.31 -13.55
N GLY A 107 34.55 -18.16 -13.42
CA GLY A 107 33.19 -17.80 -13.09
C GLY A 107 32.28 -17.88 -14.32
N ALA A 108 31.06 -17.33 -14.23
CA ALA A 108 30.15 -17.31 -15.38
C ALA A 108 30.35 -16.05 -16.22
N SER A 109 30.16 -14.88 -15.63
CA SER A 109 30.33 -13.60 -16.31
C SER A 109 30.59 -12.44 -15.33
N ILE A 110 31.21 -11.39 -15.85
CA ILE A 110 31.52 -10.16 -15.10
C ILE A 110 31.07 -8.97 -15.94
N ARG A 111 30.61 -7.91 -15.29
CA ARG A 111 30.36 -6.60 -15.92
C ARG A 111 31.26 -5.54 -15.32
N LEU A 112 31.66 -4.59 -16.14
CA LEU A 112 32.33 -3.41 -15.67
C LEU A 112 31.30 -2.44 -15.10
N ASP A 113 31.56 -1.89 -13.92
CA ASP A 113 30.86 -0.71 -13.45
C ASP A 113 31.62 0.54 -13.87
N TYR A 114 32.78 0.79 -13.28
CA TYR A 114 33.59 1.94 -13.69
C TYR A 114 35.10 1.66 -13.61
N ILE A 115 35.83 2.51 -14.31
CA ILE A 115 37.27 2.70 -14.15
C ILE A 115 37.51 4.17 -13.86
N SER A 116 38.20 4.47 -12.79
CA SER A 116 38.55 5.86 -12.43
C SER A 116 40.02 5.99 -12.03
N VAL A 117 40.58 7.17 -12.25
CA VAL A 117 41.94 7.50 -11.75
C VAL A 117 41.84 8.78 -10.92
N THR A 118 42.31 8.69 -9.68
CA THR A 118 42.50 9.85 -8.80
C THR A 118 43.98 10.24 -8.83
N TRP A 119 44.27 11.40 -9.36
CA TRP A 119 45.65 11.90 -9.52
C TRP A 119 46.18 12.47 -8.20
N ALA A 120 47.47 12.30 -7.96
CA ALA A 120 48.12 12.77 -6.73
C ALA A 120 48.19 14.29 -6.62
N GLU A 121 48.29 14.97 -7.77
CA GLU A 121 48.30 16.43 -7.83
C GLU A 121 46.97 16.97 -8.38
N PRO A 122 46.31 17.87 -7.67
CA PRO A 122 45.12 18.50 -8.20
C PRO A 122 45.46 19.32 -9.45
N ARG A 123 44.67 19.18 -10.52
CA ARG A 123 44.76 20.04 -11.69
C ARG A 123 44.56 21.47 -11.21
N SER A 124 45.56 22.33 -11.43
CA SER A 124 45.38 23.76 -11.24
C SER A 124 44.45 24.26 -12.35
N CYS A 125 43.15 24.34 -12.06
CA CYS A 125 42.16 24.97 -12.91
C CYS A 125 42.30 26.50 -12.80
N ALA A 126 43.42 27.06 -13.22
CA ALA A 126 43.46 28.47 -13.55
C ALA A 126 42.69 28.64 -14.86
N PHE A 127 41.43 28.98 -14.78
CA PHE A 127 40.67 29.53 -15.91
C PHE A 127 41.28 30.88 -16.25
N THR A 128 42.35 30.92 -17.05
CA THR A 128 42.84 32.12 -17.63
C THR A 128 42.19 32.31 -19.02
N ALA A 129 41.92 33.56 -19.40
CA ALA A 129 41.43 33.88 -20.75
C ALA A 129 42.31 33.25 -21.86
N ALA A 130 43.60 33.01 -21.60
CA ALA A 130 44.54 32.31 -22.48
C ALA A 130 44.19 30.81 -22.67
N ASN A 131 43.63 30.13 -21.68
CA ASN A 131 43.23 28.72 -21.80
C ASN A 131 41.92 28.53 -22.58
N LEU A 132 41.10 29.57 -22.69
CA LEU A 132 39.94 29.62 -23.56
C LEU A 132 40.31 29.92 -25.01
N SER A 133 41.46 30.56 -25.28
CA SER A 133 41.91 30.93 -26.61
C SER A 133 42.78 29.88 -27.30
N SER A 134 43.24 28.83 -26.62
CA SER A 134 44.10 27.78 -27.19
C SER A 134 43.34 26.69 -27.94
N GLY A 135 42.45 27.08 -28.87
CA GLY A 135 42.01 26.19 -29.97
C GLY A 135 40.99 25.13 -29.67
N GLY A 136 40.42 25.03 -28.47
CA GLY A 136 39.25 24.24 -28.20
C GLY A 136 38.01 24.94 -28.72
N LYS A 137 37.36 24.43 -29.76
CA LYS A 137 36.04 24.93 -30.17
C LYS A 137 35.07 24.73 -29.02
N ILE A 138 34.62 25.81 -28.40
CA ILE A 138 33.47 25.76 -27.51
C ILE A 138 32.30 25.30 -28.39
N PRO A 139 31.63 24.17 -28.09
CA PRO A 139 30.50 23.74 -28.87
C PRO A 139 29.44 24.84 -28.87
N ALA A 140 28.86 25.09 -30.03
CA ALA A 140 27.74 26.03 -30.14
C ALA A 140 26.56 25.48 -29.31
N ALA A 141 25.86 26.36 -28.63
CA ALA A 141 24.64 26.01 -27.95
C ALA A 141 23.63 25.46 -28.97
N GLN A 142 23.05 24.31 -28.67
CA GLN A 142 21.99 23.71 -29.47
C GLN A 142 20.65 24.12 -28.87
N TYR A 143 19.80 24.75 -29.67
CA TYR A 143 18.44 25.04 -29.25
C TYR A 143 17.67 23.74 -29.10
N VAL A 144 17.00 23.54 -27.95
CA VAL A 144 16.17 22.36 -27.66
C VAL A 144 14.69 22.77 -27.74
N TYR A 145 14.26 23.70 -26.90
CA TYR A 145 12.92 24.31 -26.92
C TYR A 145 12.90 25.58 -26.09
N GLY A 146 11.85 26.39 -26.26
CA GLY A 146 11.62 27.57 -25.42
C GLY A 146 10.83 27.21 -24.18
N ILE A 147 11.33 27.58 -23.01
CA ILE A 147 10.57 27.46 -21.76
C ILE A 147 9.62 28.64 -21.60
N THR A 148 8.44 28.43 -21.03
CA THR A 148 7.54 29.49 -20.58
C THR A 148 8.19 30.23 -19.41
N ASN A 149 7.99 31.53 -19.29
CA ASN A 149 8.39 32.26 -18.08
C ASN A 149 7.69 31.66 -16.88
N GLN A 150 8.45 31.21 -15.90
CA GLN A 150 8.03 30.59 -14.66
C GLN A 150 8.77 31.22 -13.48
N ASP A 151 8.20 31.24 -12.32
CA ASP A 151 8.82 31.73 -11.09
C ASP A 151 8.22 30.98 -9.87
N HIS A 152 8.54 29.71 -9.73
CA HIS A 152 8.10 28.89 -8.57
C HIS A 152 8.77 29.31 -7.27
N HIS A 153 9.87 30.08 -7.37
CA HIS A 153 10.42 30.74 -6.19
C HIS A 153 9.52 31.85 -5.66
N ALA A 154 8.55 32.34 -6.42
CA ALA A 154 7.55 33.29 -5.96
C ALA A 154 6.23 32.66 -5.48
N ASP A 155 6.10 31.33 -5.55
CA ASP A 155 4.89 30.63 -5.12
C ASP A 155 4.58 30.89 -3.64
N GLY A 156 3.30 31.09 -3.36
CA GLY A 156 2.78 31.24 -2.00
C GLY A 156 2.62 29.92 -1.27
N ALA A 157 2.16 29.99 -0.01
CA ALA A 157 1.89 28.81 0.79
C ALA A 157 0.83 27.89 0.14
N ALA A 158 1.09 26.59 0.11
CA ALA A 158 0.21 25.57 -0.41
C ALA A 158 0.03 24.46 0.64
N ASP A 159 -1.21 24.03 0.87
CA ASP A 159 -1.50 22.86 1.73
C ASP A 159 -1.23 21.56 0.99
N MET A 160 -1.49 21.55 -0.33
CA MET A 160 -1.27 20.39 -1.20
C MET A 160 -0.52 20.80 -2.46
N VAL A 161 0.50 20.04 -2.79
CA VAL A 161 1.24 20.14 -4.05
C VAL A 161 0.91 18.92 -4.90
N ILE A 162 0.54 19.14 -6.16
CA ILE A 162 0.32 18.10 -7.17
C ILE A 162 1.41 18.27 -8.21
N ILE A 163 2.30 17.28 -8.34
CA ILE A 163 3.33 17.27 -9.40
C ILE A 163 2.83 16.40 -10.54
N ILE A 164 2.86 16.93 -11.76
CA ILE A 164 2.46 16.23 -12.98
C ILE A 164 3.66 16.06 -13.93
N PRO A 165 3.66 15.03 -14.82
CA PRO A 165 4.70 14.89 -15.85
C PRO A 165 4.82 16.09 -16.78
N ALA A 166 6.02 16.30 -17.33
CA ALA A 166 6.37 17.41 -18.22
C ALA A 166 5.47 17.49 -19.46
N SER A 167 4.98 16.37 -19.97
CA SER A 167 4.06 16.35 -21.13
C SER A 167 2.70 17.00 -20.86
N GLN A 168 2.34 17.21 -19.59
CA GLN A 168 1.10 17.81 -19.13
C GLN A 168 -0.19 17.13 -19.64
N LYS A 169 -0.11 15.90 -20.15
CA LYS A 169 -1.27 15.13 -20.60
C LYS A 169 -2.31 14.92 -19.50
N LEU A 170 -1.86 14.92 -18.25
CA LEU A 170 -2.68 14.69 -17.06
C LEU A 170 -3.27 15.98 -16.44
N LEU A 171 -2.85 17.16 -16.92
CA LEU A 171 -3.18 18.47 -16.34
C LEU A 171 -4.69 18.67 -16.15
N LYS A 172 -5.52 18.29 -17.12
CA LYS A 172 -6.98 18.44 -17.02
C LYS A 172 -7.56 17.68 -15.82
N GLN A 173 -7.06 16.49 -15.55
CA GLN A 173 -7.55 15.68 -14.42
C GLN A 173 -6.99 16.18 -13.09
N ALA A 174 -5.74 16.62 -13.06
CA ALA A 174 -5.14 17.27 -11.90
C ALA A 174 -5.89 18.57 -11.52
N GLN A 175 -6.31 19.36 -12.50
CA GLN A 175 -7.14 20.57 -12.28
C GLN A 175 -8.49 20.23 -11.66
N ARG A 176 -9.16 19.16 -12.13
CA ARG A 176 -10.43 18.69 -11.52
C ARG A 176 -10.26 18.31 -10.05
N LEU A 177 -9.18 17.60 -9.73
CA LEU A 177 -8.88 17.21 -8.36
C LEU A 177 -8.53 18.43 -7.50
N LYS A 178 -7.73 19.36 -8.01
CA LYS A 178 -7.44 20.65 -7.36
C LYS A 178 -8.73 21.39 -7.02
N GLU A 179 -9.57 21.65 -8.02
CA GLU A 179 -10.85 22.35 -7.82
C GLU A 179 -11.73 21.67 -6.77
N PHE A 180 -11.75 20.34 -6.76
CA PHE A 180 -12.47 19.57 -5.76
C PHE A 180 -11.93 19.84 -4.35
N HIS A 181 -10.64 19.69 -4.12
CA HIS A 181 -10.04 19.90 -2.78
C HIS A 181 -10.15 21.35 -2.32
N GLU A 182 -10.02 22.32 -3.22
CA GLU A 182 -10.21 23.74 -2.88
C GLU A 182 -11.67 24.03 -2.42
N GLN A 183 -12.65 23.43 -3.08
CA GLN A 183 -14.07 23.66 -2.78
C GLN A 183 -14.58 22.80 -1.62
N HIS A 184 -14.18 21.55 -1.56
CA HIS A 184 -14.69 20.56 -0.59
C HIS A 184 -13.92 20.58 0.73
N ASP A 185 -12.60 20.62 0.66
CA ASP A 185 -11.73 20.51 1.82
C ASP A 185 -11.13 21.84 2.28
N GLY A 186 -11.26 22.88 1.45
CA GLY A 186 -10.72 24.21 1.73
C GLY A 186 -9.19 24.28 1.66
N LEU A 187 -8.55 23.36 0.95
CA LEU A 187 -7.11 23.31 0.79
C LEU A 187 -6.64 24.34 -0.24
N ARG A 188 -5.46 24.92 -0.03
CA ARG A 188 -4.71 25.66 -1.06
C ARG A 188 -3.94 24.64 -1.88
N VAL A 189 -4.27 24.48 -3.15
CA VAL A 189 -3.67 23.45 -4.00
C VAL A 189 -2.87 24.09 -5.14
N THR A 190 -1.63 23.64 -5.30
CA THR A 190 -0.75 24.05 -6.41
C THR A 190 -0.45 22.85 -7.29
N ILE A 191 -0.56 23.03 -8.63
CA ILE A 191 -0.15 22.02 -9.62
C ILE A 191 1.12 22.53 -10.28
N VAL A 192 2.16 21.67 -10.36
CA VAL A 192 3.44 22.00 -10.94
C VAL A 192 3.89 20.91 -11.91
N PRO A 193 4.20 21.24 -13.17
CA PRO A 193 4.88 20.34 -14.09
C PRO A 193 6.32 20.04 -13.63
N ALA A 194 6.75 18.79 -13.77
CA ALA A 194 8.05 18.34 -13.26
C ALA A 194 9.25 19.06 -13.89
N ASP A 195 9.19 19.36 -15.19
CA ASP A 195 10.25 20.08 -15.90
C ASP A 195 10.45 21.52 -15.40
N GLU A 196 9.38 22.18 -14.94
CA GLU A 196 9.48 23.51 -14.33
C GLU A 196 10.25 23.45 -13.00
N LEU A 197 10.07 22.38 -12.22
CA LEU A 197 10.87 22.14 -11.02
C LEU A 197 12.32 21.82 -11.34
N TYR A 198 12.59 21.07 -12.41
CA TYR A 198 13.98 20.80 -12.82
C TYR A 198 14.70 22.11 -13.20
N ASN A 199 14.02 23.00 -13.90
CA ASN A 199 14.60 24.29 -14.32
C ASN A 199 15.03 25.14 -13.11
N GLU A 200 14.19 25.25 -12.07
CA GLU A 200 14.44 26.12 -10.93
C GLU A 200 15.20 25.48 -9.78
N PHE A 201 15.00 24.20 -9.54
CA PHE A 201 15.51 23.53 -8.34
C PHE A 201 16.61 22.49 -8.57
N SER A 202 16.94 22.19 -9.85
CA SER A 202 18.05 21.28 -10.20
C SER A 202 18.82 21.71 -11.46
N SER A 203 18.83 23.01 -11.76
CA SER A 203 19.60 23.60 -12.89
C SER A 203 19.27 22.99 -14.26
N GLY A 204 18.01 22.62 -14.48
CA GLY A 204 17.50 21.99 -15.69
C GLY A 204 17.80 20.49 -15.82
N THR A 205 18.45 19.89 -14.85
CA THR A 205 18.69 18.44 -14.83
C THR A 205 17.51 17.72 -14.20
N PRO A 206 16.93 16.69 -14.84
CA PRO A 206 15.95 15.83 -14.20
C PRO A 206 16.55 15.17 -12.93
N ASP A 207 16.12 15.64 -11.76
CA ASP A 207 16.59 15.21 -10.46
C ASP A 207 15.39 15.14 -9.49
N ALA A 208 15.15 13.99 -8.90
CA ALA A 208 14.09 13.79 -7.90
C ALA A 208 14.18 14.77 -6.72
N ASN A 209 15.39 15.25 -6.38
CA ASN A 209 15.57 16.29 -5.37
C ASN A 209 14.88 17.63 -5.72
N ALA A 210 14.59 17.91 -6.98
CA ALA A 210 13.88 19.14 -7.36
C ALA A 210 12.51 19.22 -6.68
N TYR A 211 11.79 18.08 -6.60
CA TYR A 211 10.50 17.99 -5.91
C TYR A 211 10.62 18.29 -4.41
N ARG A 212 11.62 17.70 -3.75
CA ARG A 212 11.90 17.96 -2.33
C ARG A 212 12.32 19.40 -2.07
N ARG A 213 13.19 19.96 -2.90
CA ARG A 213 13.66 21.34 -2.76
C ARG A 213 12.52 22.34 -2.88
N TYR A 214 11.58 22.08 -3.76
CA TYR A 214 10.38 22.90 -3.89
C TYR A 214 9.53 22.84 -2.60
N LEU A 215 9.21 21.63 -2.12
CA LEU A 215 8.49 21.46 -0.87
C LEU A 215 9.25 22.08 0.33
N ARG A 216 10.57 21.87 0.39
CA ARG A 216 11.42 22.47 1.42
C ARG A 216 11.36 23.99 1.38
N MET A 217 11.40 24.61 0.21
CA MET A 217 11.26 26.06 0.06
C MET A 217 9.92 26.55 0.62
N LEU A 218 8.80 25.85 0.33
CA LEU A 218 7.49 26.20 0.88
C LEU A 218 7.49 26.09 2.42
N SER A 219 8.08 24.99 2.94
CA SER A 219 8.22 24.76 4.38
C SER A 219 9.08 25.83 5.06
N ASP A 220 10.24 26.17 4.51
CA ASP A 220 11.17 27.16 5.08
C ASP A 220 10.58 28.58 5.09
N ARG A 221 9.63 28.87 4.20
CA ARG A 221 8.95 30.17 4.09
C ARG A 221 7.67 30.26 4.90
N ALA A 222 7.18 29.15 5.44
CA ALA A 222 5.97 29.13 6.26
C ALA A 222 6.12 30.08 7.47
N GLN A 223 5.12 30.94 7.66
CA GLN A 223 5.11 31.86 8.79
C GLN A 223 4.45 31.23 10.03
N SER A 224 3.72 30.15 9.85
CA SER A 224 3.03 29.40 10.89
C SER A 224 2.86 27.95 10.45
N GLU A 225 2.47 27.06 11.35
CA GLU A 225 2.12 25.67 11.05
C GLU A 225 0.99 25.57 10.00
N ALA A 226 0.09 26.56 9.96
CA ALA A 226 -0.99 26.61 8.98
C ALA A 226 -0.50 26.86 7.54
N ASP A 227 0.73 27.36 7.37
CA ASP A 227 1.32 27.63 6.04
C ASP A 227 2.24 26.52 5.57
N MET A 228 2.50 25.51 6.40
CA MET A 228 3.31 24.36 6.04
C MET A 228 2.61 23.51 4.99
N PRO A 229 3.35 22.98 3.99
CA PRO A 229 2.80 21.99 3.07
C PRO A 229 2.47 20.69 3.83
N LYS A 230 1.28 20.13 3.57
CA LYS A 230 0.77 18.95 4.26
C LYS A 230 0.77 17.71 3.36
N TYR A 231 0.48 17.91 2.08
CA TYR A 231 0.28 16.82 1.13
C TYR A 231 1.09 17.01 -0.14
N LEU A 232 1.68 15.91 -0.61
CA LEU A 232 2.25 15.78 -1.94
C LEU A 232 1.55 14.65 -2.68
N LEU A 233 0.93 14.96 -3.82
CA LEU A 233 0.45 13.95 -4.76
C LEU A 233 1.38 13.91 -5.97
N LEU A 234 2.05 12.79 -6.16
CA LEU A 234 2.78 12.46 -7.38
C LEU A 234 1.76 11.96 -8.41
N PHE A 235 1.24 12.89 -9.21
CA PHE A 235 0.17 12.62 -10.18
C PHE A 235 0.77 12.19 -11.51
N GLY A 236 1.34 11.01 -11.52
CA GLY A 236 2.01 10.39 -12.66
C GLY A 236 2.71 9.11 -12.26
N ASP A 237 2.85 8.24 -13.23
CA ASP A 237 3.60 7.00 -13.12
C ASP A 237 5.11 7.27 -13.10
N CYS A 238 5.91 6.25 -12.74
CA CYS A 238 7.36 6.30 -12.76
C CYS A 238 7.95 4.97 -13.21
N VAL A 239 9.24 4.97 -13.49
CA VAL A 239 9.99 3.73 -13.76
C VAL A 239 11.30 3.75 -12.97
N TRP A 240 11.73 2.58 -12.47
CA TRP A 240 12.95 2.44 -11.68
C TRP A 240 14.20 2.99 -12.40
N ASP A 241 14.26 2.88 -13.73
CA ASP A 241 15.32 3.47 -14.54
C ASP A 241 14.95 4.92 -14.93
N ASN A 242 15.05 5.84 -13.99
CA ASN A 242 14.74 7.26 -14.18
C ASN A 242 15.45 7.90 -15.40
N ARG A 243 16.57 7.33 -15.86
CA ARG A 243 17.34 7.83 -17.02
C ARG A 243 16.93 7.13 -18.32
N MET A 244 16.09 6.10 -18.25
CA MET A 244 15.61 5.31 -19.39
C MET A 244 16.74 4.80 -20.30
N LEU A 245 17.79 4.24 -19.71
CA LEU A 245 18.97 3.73 -20.42
C LEU A 245 18.90 2.24 -20.72
N THR A 246 18.18 1.49 -19.89
CA THR A 246 18.08 0.03 -20.04
C THR A 246 17.23 -0.37 -21.25
N SER A 247 17.39 -1.61 -21.69
CA SER A 247 16.67 -2.12 -22.86
C SER A 247 15.13 -2.09 -22.69
N GLY A 248 14.63 -2.21 -21.48
CA GLY A 248 13.20 -2.14 -21.16
C GLY A 248 12.65 -0.72 -21.16
N CYS A 249 13.44 0.25 -20.71
CA CYS A 249 12.98 1.63 -20.51
C CYS A 249 13.32 2.60 -21.65
N LYS A 250 14.37 2.33 -22.45
CA LYS A 250 14.89 3.27 -23.47
C LYS A 250 13.92 3.71 -24.58
N TYR A 251 12.77 3.07 -24.66
CA TYR A 251 11.73 3.41 -25.66
C TYR A 251 10.59 4.22 -25.07
N LEU A 252 10.59 4.43 -23.75
CA LEU A 252 9.62 5.25 -23.08
C LEU A 252 9.88 6.74 -23.35
N ASN A 253 8.82 7.55 -23.28
CA ASN A 253 8.97 9.00 -23.36
C ASN A 253 9.15 9.56 -21.94
N PRO A 254 10.32 10.10 -21.58
CA PRO A 254 10.57 10.59 -20.21
C PRO A 254 9.63 11.71 -19.77
N ASP A 255 9.07 12.48 -20.73
CA ASP A 255 8.14 13.56 -20.43
C ASP A 255 6.76 13.05 -19.94
N ASP A 256 6.45 11.77 -20.10
CA ASP A 256 5.20 11.14 -19.65
C ASP A 256 5.29 10.55 -18.25
N TYR A 257 6.47 10.53 -17.62
CA TYR A 257 6.73 9.93 -16.32
C TYR A 257 7.25 10.95 -15.31
N LEU A 258 6.97 10.68 -14.02
CA LEU A 258 7.64 11.35 -12.90
C LEU A 258 8.87 10.56 -12.50
N LEU A 259 9.80 11.23 -11.83
CA LEU A 259 10.93 10.54 -11.21
C LEU A 259 10.49 9.86 -9.92
N CYS A 260 11.09 8.71 -9.61
CA CYS A 260 11.00 8.06 -8.31
C CYS A 260 12.32 8.17 -7.55
N PHE A 261 12.30 7.93 -6.25
CA PHE A 261 13.50 7.79 -5.44
C PHE A 261 13.84 6.33 -5.25
N GLU A 262 14.94 5.91 -5.85
CA GLU A 262 15.51 4.57 -5.71
C GLU A 262 16.68 4.56 -4.72
N SER A 263 16.86 3.45 -4.02
CA SER A 263 18.07 3.21 -3.23
C SER A 263 19.33 3.12 -4.11
N GLU A 264 20.50 3.21 -3.50
CA GLU A 264 21.75 2.94 -4.23
C GLU A 264 21.93 1.45 -4.53
N ASN A 265 21.28 0.58 -3.77
CA ASN A 265 21.41 -0.86 -3.92
C ASN A 265 20.64 -1.37 -5.13
N SER A 266 21.34 -2.02 -6.05
CA SER A 266 20.75 -2.69 -7.23
C SER A 266 21.00 -4.20 -7.23
N PHE A 267 21.38 -4.77 -6.10
CA PHE A 267 21.82 -6.15 -5.97
C PHE A 267 20.91 -7.03 -5.11
N SER A 268 20.15 -6.46 -4.19
CA SER A 268 19.35 -7.22 -3.22
C SER A 268 17.88 -6.84 -3.30
N ALA A 269 17.00 -7.85 -3.36
CA ALA A 269 15.56 -7.64 -3.37
C ALA A 269 15.02 -6.97 -2.09
N VAL A 270 15.75 -7.08 -0.97
CA VAL A 270 15.38 -6.47 0.32
C VAL A 270 15.88 -5.03 0.43
N SER A 271 17.07 -4.75 -0.10
CA SER A 271 17.73 -3.44 0.07
C SER A 271 17.53 -2.51 -1.12
N CYS A 272 17.03 -3.03 -2.24
CA CYS A 272 16.72 -2.27 -3.44
C CYS A 272 15.30 -1.71 -3.33
N PHE A 273 15.10 -0.63 -2.57
CA PHE A 273 13.79 -0.03 -2.37
C PHE A 273 13.55 1.18 -3.26
N VAL A 274 12.30 1.37 -3.65
CA VAL A 274 11.72 2.62 -4.14
C VAL A 274 10.83 3.19 -3.04
N SER A 275 10.89 4.49 -2.78
CA SER A 275 10.13 5.09 -1.69
C SER A 275 9.63 6.50 -2.02
N ASP A 276 8.33 6.66 -2.12
CA ASP A 276 7.72 7.98 -2.27
C ASP A 276 7.77 8.79 -0.96
N SER A 277 7.84 8.12 0.20
CA SER A 277 7.99 8.78 1.51
C SER A 277 9.20 9.71 1.59
N TRP A 278 10.27 9.39 0.85
CA TRP A 278 11.48 10.19 0.77
C TRP A 278 11.23 11.64 0.33
N PHE A 279 10.25 11.86 -0.55
CA PHE A 279 9.90 13.22 -1.00
C PHE A 279 9.31 14.09 0.11
N GLY A 280 8.74 13.47 1.13
CA GLY A 280 8.17 14.15 2.29
C GLY A 280 9.14 14.43 3.44
N MET A 281 10.41 14.01 3.35
CA MET A 281 11.44 14.21 4.38
C MET A 281 12.16 15.53 4.12
N LEU A 282 11.75 16.61 4.81
CA LEU A 282 12.21 17.97 4.53
C LEU A 282 13.22 18.53 5.53
N GLY A 283 13.56 17.81 6.60
CA GLY A 283 14.52 18.24 7.63
C GLY A 283 15.87 18.66 7.05
N GLU A 284 16.68 19.40 7.79
CA GLU A 284 18.03 19.80 7.38
C GLU A 284 18.91 18.56 7.24
N GLY A 285 19.53 18.38 6.04
CA GLY A 285 20.31 17.19 5.71
C GLY A 285 19.50 15.91 5.51
N ALA A 286 18.17 15.99 5.52
CA ALA A 286 17.31 14.83 5.32
C ALA A 286 17.47 14.20 3.93
N GLY A 287 17.12 12.92 3.81
CA GLY A 287 17.22 12.12 2.58
C GLY A 287 18.51 11.33 2.44
N LEU A 288 19.48 11.48 3.37
CA LEU A 288 20.73 10.70 3.37
C LEU A 288 20.55 9.34 4.05
N TYR A 289 19.73 9.31 5.12
CA TYR A 289 19.44 8.10 5.90
C TYR A 289 17.93 7.91 6.08
N PRO A 290 17.17 7.74 4.98
CA PRO A 290 15.71 7.81 5.00
C PRO A 290 15.06 6.81 5.96
N ASN A 291 15.73 5.71 6.28
CA ASN A 291 15.24 4.72 7.26
C ASN A 291 15.24 5.21 8.72
N ARG A 292 15.79 6.39 9.00
CA ARG A 292 15.86 6.98 10.35
C ARG A 292 15.32 8.41 10.40
N GLU A 293 14.80 8.87 9.30
CA GLU A 293 14.32 10.24 9.15
C GLU A 293 12.79 10.30 9.23
N LEU A 294 12.29 11.45 9.65
CA LEU A 294 10.85 11.68 9.77
C LEU A 294 10.31 12.33 8.50
N GLN A 295 9.10 11.99 8.16
CA GLN A 295 8.35 12.66 7.11
C GLN A 295 7.65 13.88 7.69
N ASP A 296 7.78 15.01 7.00
CA ASP A 296 7.09 16.27 7.30
C ASP A 296 5.80 16.40 6.48
N VAL A 297 5.77 15.81 5.28
CA VAL A 297 4.67 15.88 4.32
C VAL A 297 4.14 14.48 4.02
N ALA A 298 2.83 14.34 3.99
CA ALA A 298 2.16 13.11 3.59
C ALA A 298 2.20 12.94 2.07
N VAL A 299 2.66 11.79 1.58
CA VAL A 299 2.87 11.54 0.15
C VAL A 299 1.97 10.42 -0.34
N GLY A 300 1.39 10.59 -1.52
CA GLY A 300 0.68 9.56 -2.26
C GLY A 300 0.96 9.65 -3.75
N ARG A 301 0.64 8.60 -4.49
CA ARG A 301 0.87 8.52 -5.94
C ARG A 301 -0.38 8.07 -6.69
N PHE A 302 -0.64 8.70 -7.82
CA PHE A 302 -1.48 8.19 -8.89
C PHE A 302 -0.60 7.63 -10.01
N PRO A 303 -0.42 6.30 -10.10
CA PRO A 303 0.49 5.67 -11.06
C PRO A 303 -0.16 5.62 -12.45
N VAL A 304 -0.20 6.75 -13.13
CA VAL A 304 -0.92 6.92 -14.41
C VAL A 304 -0.07 7.67 -15.42
N THR A 305 -0.13 7.21 -16.69
CA THR A 305 0.46 7.88 -17.86
C THR A 305 -0.60 8.37 -18.84
N TYR A 306 -1.84 7.84 -18.76
CA TYR A 306 -2.94 8.15 -19.66
C TYR A 306 -4.02 8.99 -18.96
N ALA A 307 -4.59 9.94 -19.69
CA ALA A 307 -5.65 10.82 -19.17
C ALA A 307 -6.93 10.07 -18.80
N GLU A 308 -7.21 8.96 -19.48
CA GLU A 308 -8.35 8.09 -19.20
C GLU A 308 -8.22 7.41 -17.84
N ASP A 309 -7.06 6.86 -17.51
CA ASP A 309 -6.77 6.23 -16.23
C ASP A 309 -6.76 7.27 -15.11
N ALA A 310 -6.17 8.43 -15.35
CA ALA A 310 -6.22 9.55 -14.43
C ALA A 310 -7.66 9.98 -14.13
N LYS A 311 -8.53 9.96 -15.15
CA LYS A 311 -9.95 10.24 -14.97
C LYS A 311 -10.63 9.22 -14.05
N VAL A 312 -10.32 7.93 -14.19
CA VAL A 312 -10.85 6.88 -13.32
C VAL A 312 -10.49 7.15 -11.86
N LEU A 313 -9.21 7.46 -11.57
CA LEU A 313 -8.76 7.74 -10.20
C LEU A 313 -9.40 8.99 -9.61
N VAL A 314 -9.46 10.08 -10.38
CA VAL A 314 -10.09 11.32 -9.93
C VAL A 314 -11.60 11.14 -9.69
N ASP A 315 -12.30 10.42 -10.58
CA ASP A 315 -13.72 10.13 -10.41
C ASP A 315 -13.99 9.29 -9.15
N LYS A 316 -13.18 8.24 -8.91
CA LYS A 316 -13.27 7.42 -7.70
C LYS A 316 -13.04 8.25 -6.43
N THR A 317 -11.97 9.05 -6.41
CA THR A 317 -11.59 9.90 -5.26
C THR A 317 -12.71 10.88 -4.93
N ILE A 318 -13.20 11.62 -5.92
CA ILE A 318 -14.27 12.61 -5.73
C ILE A 318 -15.58 11.94 -5.26
N SER A 319 -15.99 10.84 -5.92
CA SER A 319 -17.19 10.11 -5.54
C SER A 319 -17.12 9.54 -4.12
N TYR A 320 -15.95 9.02 -3.73
CA TYR A 320 -15.71 8.50 -2.38
C TYR A 320 -15.73 9.63 -1.35
N ALA A 321 -15.00 10.72 -1.58
CA ALA A 321 -14.94 11.86 -0.66
C ALA A 321 -16.31 12.51 -0.45
N GLN A 322 -17.13 12.57 -1.51
CA GLN A 322 -18.53 13.02 -1.42
C GLN A 322 -19.47 12.01 -0.74
N ASN A 323 -18.95 10.84 -0.34
CA ASN A 323 -19.72 9.77 0.28
C ASN A 323 -20.95 9.34 -0.54
N ALA A 324 -20.79 9.25 -1.85
CA ALA A 324 -21.90 8.97 -2.79
C ALA A 324 -22.60 7.62 -2.50
N ASN A 325 -21.88 6.64 -1.96
CA ASN A 325 -22.35 5.29 -1.68
C ASN A 325 -22.38 4.97 -0.17
N VAL A 326 -22.85 5.90 0.65
CA VAL A 326 -22.93 5.70 2.10
C VAL A 326 -23.75 4.45 2.46
N GLY A 327 -23.25 3.62 3.38
CA GLY A 327 -23.94 2.41 3.80
C GLY A 327 -23.17 1.60 4.85
N ALA A 328 -23.77 0.53 5.33
CA ALA A 328 -23.23 -0.32 6.40
C ALA A 328 -21.87 -0.97 6.07
N TRP A 329 -21.49 -1.03 4.80
CA TRP A 329 -20.16 -1.48 4.38
C TRP A 329 -19.02 -0.63 4.99
N GLN A 330 -19.28 0.63 5.29
CA GLN A 330 -18.34 1.55 5.95
C GLN A 330 -18.07 1.20 7.42
N ASN A 331 -18.84 0.27 7.98
CA ASN A 331 -18.63 -0.25 9.31
C ASN A 331 -17.95 -1.64 9.32
N THR A 332 -17.58 -2.18 8.15
CA THR A 332 -17.00 -3.51 8.02
C THR A 332 -15.51 -3.43 7.75
N LEU A 333 -14.74 -4.17 8.54
CA LEU A 333 -13.30 -4.37 8.37
C LEU A 333 -13.04 -5.87 8.21
N MET A 334 -12.23 -6.27 7.23
CA MET A 334 -11.85 -7.67 7.04
C MET A 334 -10.34 -7.82 7.19
N PHE A 335 -9.92 -8.73 8.06
CA PHE A 335 -8.53 -9.10 8.30
C PHE A 335 -8.28 -10.52 7.81
N MET A 336 -7.25 -10.68 6.99
CA MET A 336 -6.94 -11.90 6.27
C MET A 336 -5.50 -12.34 6.57
N GLY A 337 -5.30 -13.63 6.84
CA GLY A 337 -3.99 -14.20 7.14
C GLY A 337 -3.69 -15.46 6.37
N ASP A 338 -2.50 -15.52 5.79
CA ASP A 338 -1.89 -16.64 5.10
C ASP A 338 -1.33 -17.67 6.11
N ASP A 339 -1.31 -18.94 5.78
CA ASP A 339 -0.82 -20.05 6.62
C ASP A 339 0.68 -20.34 6.49
N GLY A 340 1.44 -19.48 5.79
CA GLY A 340 2.88 -19.58 5.68
C GLY A 340 3.66 -19.11 6.91
N ASN A 341 4.99 -19.31 6.88
CA ASN A 341 5.92 -18.89 7.92
C ASN A 341 5.50 -19.32 9.34
N GLU A 342 5.22 -20.61 9.53
CA GLU A 342 4.82 -21.18 10.84
C GLU A 342 3.59 -20.47 11.46
N ASN A 343 2.61 -20.08 10.64
CA ASN A 343 1.38 -19.36 11.02
C ASN A 343 1.57 -17.89 11.44
N ILE A 344 2.75 -17.31 11.28
CA ILE A 344 3.02 -15.93 11.75
C ILE A 344 2.06 -14.91 11.11
N HIS A 345 1.70 -15.12 9.84
CA HIS A 345 0.82 -14.18 9.13
C HIS A 345 -0.62 -14.23 9.65
N MET A 346 -1.16 -15.42 9.96
CA MET A 346 -2.46 -15.54 10.62
C MET A 346 -2.43 -14.93 12.02
N GLN A 347 -1.32 -15.12 12.75
CA GLN A 347 -1.13 -14.50 14.06
C GLN A 347 -1.10 -12.98 13.97
N ASP A 348 -0.37 -12.43 12.99
CA ASP A 348 -0.27 -10.99 12.78
C ASP A 348 -1.63 -10.39 12.40
N ALA A 349 -2.38 -11.02 11.49
CA ALA A 349 -3.72 -10.59 11.12
C ALA A 349 -4.71 -10.65 12.29
N ASP A 350 -4.65 -11.70 13.12
CA ASP A 350 -5.48 -11.83 14.32
C ASP A 350 -5.15 -10.76 15.37
N GLU A 351 -3.86 -10.46 15.56
CA GLU A 351 -3.39 -9.42 16.48
C GLU A 351 -3.90 -8.03 16.09
N VAL A 352 -3.79 -7.66 14.81
CA VAL A 352 -4.33 -6.38 14.30
C VAL A 352 -5.86 -6.33 14.46
N ALA A 353 -6.56 -7.40 14.12
CA ALA A 353 -8.01 -7.49 14.29
C ALA A 353 -8.44 -7.34 15.76
N ASN A 354 -7.71 -7.96 16.70
CA ASN A 354 -7.98 -7.86 18.14
C ASN A 354 -7.68 -6.45 18.69
N ASP A 355 -6.65 -5.78 18.20
CA ASP A 355 -6.37 -4.38 18.53
C ASP A 355 -7.54 -3.48 18.12
N VAL A 356 -8.08 -3.69 16.92
CA VAL A 356 -9.26 -2.96 16.43
C VAL A 356 -10.48 -3.26 17.29
N LEU A 357 -10.75 -4.52 17.60
CA LEU A 357 -11.87 -4.91 18.46
C LEU A 357 -11.79 -4.30 19.86
N THR A 358 -10.58 -4.07 20.36
CA THR A 358 -10.34 -3.46 21.67
C THR A 358 -10.46 -1.94 21.63
N THR A 359 -9.87 -1.30 20.62
CA THR A 359 -9.75 0.16 20.52
C THR A 359 -10.98 0.80 19.87
N TYR A 360 -11.56 0.11 18.87
CA TYR A 360 -12.67 0.58 18.03
C TYR A 360 -13.81 -0.45 17.97
N PRO A 361 -14.41 -0.84 19.09
CA PRO A 361 -15.33 -1.99 19.19
C PRO A 361 -16.62 -1.85 18.38
N ALA A 362 -16.94 -0.63 17.91
CA ALA A 362 -18.14 -0.40 17.10
C ALA A 362 -18.08 -1.00 15.70
N TYR A 363 -16.87 -1.23 15.15
CA TYR A 363 -16.73 -1.84 13.83
C TYR A 363 -17.10 -3.32 13.82
N LEU A 364 -17.67 -3.74 12.70
CA LEU A 364 -17.90 -5.15 12.39
C LEU A 364 -16.62 -5.74 11.83
N VAL A 365 -15.86 -6.42 12.68
CA VAL A 365 -14.60 -7.09 12.28
C VAL A 365 -14.89 -8.49 11.81
N LYS A 366 -14.32 -8.87 10.67
CA LYS A 366 -14.32 -10.22 10.08
C LYS A 366 -12.89 -10.73 9.96
N LYS A 367 -12.66 -11.99 10.31
CA LYS A 367 -11.37 -12.67 10.22
C LYS A 367 -11.45 -13.79 9.20
N VAL A 368 -10.48 -13.87 8.29
CA VAL A 368 -10.36 -14.94 7.29
C VAL A 368 -8.93 -15.47 7.34
N MET A 369 -8.74 -16.56 8.10
CA MET A 369 -7.45 -17.23 8.24
C MET A 369 -7.44 -18.44 7.30
N TRP A 370 -6.46 -18.54 6.38
CA TRP A 370 -6.49 -19.56 5.33
C TRP A 370 -6.67 -20.96 5.90
N ASP A 371 -5.92 -21.31 6.92
CA ASP A 371 -5.90 -22.66 7.51
C ASP A 371 -7.16 -23.02 8.33
N ALA A 372 -8.08 -22.07 8.54
CA ALA A 372 -9.40 -22.38 9.09
C ALA A 372 -10.31 -23.11 8.07
N TYR A 373 -9.99 -23.04 6.78
CA TYR A 373 -10.74 -23.60 5.67
C TYR A 373 -10.10 -24.86 5.09
N THR A 374 -10.83 -25.59 4.26
CA THR A 374 -10.30 -26.78 3.58
C THR A 374 -9.36 -26.36 2.45
N ARG A 375 -8.13 -26.87 2.50
CA ARG A 375 -7.16 -26.72 1.40
C ARG A 375 -7.45 -27.79 0.37
N GLU A 376 -7.57 -27.39 -0.89
CA GLU A 376 -7.68 -28.28 -2.04
C GLU A 376 -6.33 -28.35 -2.76
N THR A 377 -5.90 -29.58 -3.09
CA THR A 377 -4.63 -29.82 -3.79
C THR A 377 -4.91 -30.36 -5.17
N SER A 378 -4.30 -29.75 -6.17
CA SER A 378 -4.41 -30.15 -7.59
C SER A 378 -3.04 -30.16 -8.25
N SER A 379 -2.99 -30.56 -9.53
CA SER A 379 -1.76 -30.49 -10.33
C SER A 379 -1.24 -29.04 -10.56
N SER A 380 -2.10 -28.04 -10.37
CA SER A 380 -1.75 -26.61 -10.46
C SER A 380 -1.36 -25.96 -9.13
N GLY A 381 -1.32 -26.73 -8.06
CA GLY A 381 -0.96 -26.25 -6.73
C GLY A 381 -2.08 -26.41 -5.70
N ASN A 382 -1.85 -25.82 -4.52
CA ASN A 382 -2.79 -25.76 -3.42
C ASN A 382 -3.68 -24.52 -3.55
N THR A 383 -4.92 -24.60 -3.07
CA THR A 383 -5.87 -23.48 -3.07
C THR A 383 -6.78 -23.52 -1.85
N TYR A 384 -7.37 -22.37 -1.50
CA TYR A 384 -8.41 -22.23 -0.47
C TYR A 384 -9.69 -21.64 -1.09
N PRO A 385 -10.49 -22.46 -1.83
CA PRO A 385 -11.61 -21.93 -2.62
C PRO A 385 -12.67 -21.23 -1.76
N GLU A 386 -12.90 -21.70 -0.53
CA GLU A 386 -13.87 -21.09 0.35
C GLU A 386 -13.40 -19.73 0.89
N ALA A 387 -12.12 -19.59 1.28
CA ALA A 387 -11.54 -18.31 1.65
C ALA A 387 -11.64 -17.32 0.50
N THR A 388 -11.24 -17.74 -0.72
CA THR A 388 -11.37 -16.93 -1.96
C THR A 388 -12.81 -16.45 -2.17
N ARG A 389 -13.80 -17.35 -2.01
CA ARG A 389 -15.22 -17.03 -2.17
C ARG A 389 -15.67 -15.98 -1.15
N ILE A 390 -15.34 -16.14 0.12
CA ILE A 390 -15.70 -15.21 1.20
C ILE A 390 -15.11 -13.82 0.93
N ILE A 391 -13.83 -13.76 0.55
CA ILE A 391 -13.14 -12.50 0.27
C ILE A 391 -13.77 -11.80 -0.94
N LYS A 392 -14.02 -12.52 -2.03
CA LYS A 392 -14.67 -11.96 -3.23
C LYS A 392 -16.09 -11.49 -2.96
N GLN A 393 -16.84 -12.19 -2.12
CA GLN A 393 -18.17 -11.75 -1.69
C GLN A 393 -18.10 -10.46 -0.86
N GLN A 394 -17.14 -10.36 0.06
CA GLN A 394 -16.95 -9.13 0.84
C GLN A 394 -16.51 -7.97 -0.04
N GLN A 395 -15.57 -8.20 -0.97
CA GLN A 395 -15.16 -7.19 -1.96
C GLN A 395 -16.35 -6.68 -2.77
N ALA A 396 -17.24 -7.57 -3.22
CA ALA A 396 -18.44 -7.19 -3.96
C ALA A 396 -19.44 -6.39 -3.11
N ALA A 397 -19.60 -6.74 -1.84
CA ALA A 397 -20.44 -6.02 -0.89
C ALA A 397 -19.84 -4.68 -0.46
N GLY A 398 -18.52 -4.57 -0.46
CA GLY A 398 -17.74 -3.47 0.05
C GLY A 398 -17.32 -3.67 1.50
N ALA A 399 -16.23 -3.01 1.86
CA ALA A 399 -15.72 -2.89 3.22
C ALA A 399 -15.02 -1.54 3.36
N LEU A 400 -14.89 -1.04 4.58
CA LEU A 400 -14.10 0.16 4.81
C LEU A 400 -12.62 -0.12 4.57
N ILE A 401 -12.14 -1.25 5.12
CA ILE A 401 -10.76 -1.74 4.95
C ILE A 401 -10.78 -3.24 4.67
N MET A 402 -9.94 -3.66 3.73
CA MET A 402 -9.55 -5.03 3.45
C MET A 402 -8.06 -5.15 3.76
N ASP A 403 -7.68 -5.84 4.83
CA ASP A 403 -6.31 -5.96 5.32
C ASP A 403 -5.79 -7.39 5.19
N TYR A 404 -4.64 -7.56 4.59
CA TYR A 404 -4.01 -8.85 4.33
C TYR A 404 -2.59 -8.91 4.88
N ALA A 405 -2.30 -9.93 5.68
CA ALA A 405 -0.94 -10.30 6.10
C ALA A 405 -0.57 -11.67 5.50
N GLY A 406 0.53 -11.73 4.75
CA GLY A 406 0.92 -12.98 4.11
C GLY A 406 2.00 -12.86 3.04
N HIS A 407 2.26 -13.96 2.37
CA HIS A 407 3.10 -13.98 1.19
C HIS A 407 2.44 -13.30 0.00
N GLY A 408 3.24 -12.74 -0.89
CA GLY A 408 2.74 -12.12 -2.10
C GLY A 408 3.82 -11.85 -3.12
N ASP A 409 3.36 -11.61 -4.33
CA ASP A 409 4.13 -11.09 -5.44
C ASP A 409 3.22 -10.15 -6.28
N PRO A 410 3.71 -9.49 -7.33
CA PRO A 410 2.91 -8.55 -8.12
C PRO A 410 1.64 -9.15 -8.72
N THR A 411 1.55 -10.49 -8.82
CA THR A 411 0.50 -11.20 -9.56
C THR A 411 -0.44 -12.02 -8.69
N GLN A 412 -0.07 -12.32 -7.44
CA GLN A 412 -0.89 -13.16 -6.55
C GLN A 412 -0.64 -12.88 -5.07
N MET A 413 -1.66 -13.14 -4.28
CA MET A 413 -1.62 -13.18 -2.82
C MET A 413 -1.56 -14.64 -2.36
N SER A 414 -0.56 -14.95 -1.54
CA SER A 414 -0.15 -16.26 -1.03
C SER A 414 0.32 -17.26 -2.11
N HIS A 415 1.00 -18.30 -1.67
CA HIS A 415 1.41 -19.42 -2.53
C HIS A 415 0.20 -20.17 -3.11
N GLU A 416 -0.93 -20.18 -2.38
CA GLU A 416 -2.20 -20.78 -2.77
C GLU A 416 -3.02 -19.93 -3.73
N SER A 417 -2.50 -18.75 -4.10
CA SER A 417 -3.12 -17.84 -5.07
C SER A 417 -4.59 -17.53 -4.72
N VAL A 418 -4.86 -17.22 -3.46
CA VAL A 418 -6.22 -16.93 -2.96
C VAL A 418 -6.88 -15.78 -3.72
N LEU A 419 -6.11 -14.75 -4.03
CA LEU A 419 -6.46 -13.71 -5.02
C LEU A 419 -5.30 -13.53 -6.01
N LYS A 420 -5.65 -13.21 -7.25
CA LYS A 420 -4.73 -12.99 -8.36
C LYS A 420 -4.91 -11.60 -8.96
N LEU A 421 -3.92 -11.15 -9.69
CA LEU A 421 -3.93 -9.89 -10.45
C LEU A 421 -5.24 -9.69 -11.25
N ASN A 422 -5.67 -10.72 -11.97
CA ASN A 422 -6.89 -10.66 -12.76
C ASN A 422 -8.16 -10.48 -11.91
N ASP A 423 -8.18 -10.96 -10.67
CA ASP A 423 -9.33 -10.73 -9.77
C ASP A 423 -9.49 -9.24 -9.48
N PHE A 424 -8.38 -8.53 -9.23
CA PHE A 424 -8.40 -7.08 -8.97
C PHE A 424 -8.80 -6.27 -10.21
N ALA A 425 -8.40 -6.71 -11.41
CA ALA A 425 -8.84 -6.12 -12.66
C ALA A 425 -10.33 -6.38 -12.96
N ASP A 426 -10.87 -7.48 -12.47
CA ASP A 426 -12.22 -7.95 -12.74
C ASP A 426 -13.24 -7.59 -11.64
N PHE A 427 -12.85 -7.10 -10.49
CA PHE A 427 -13.77 -6.70 -9.42
C PHE A 427 -14.79 -5.67 -9.88
N ARG A 428 -16.05 -5.86 -9.46
CA ARG A 428 -17.19 -5.01 -9.82
C ARG A 428 -17.93 -4.58 -8.57
N ASN A 429 -17.39 -3.57 -7.91
CA ASN A 429 -17.96 -3.05 -6.67
C ASN A 429 -18.04 -1.52 -6.75
N THR A 430 -19.15 -0.96 -6.29
CA THR A 430 -19.33 0.50 -6.15
C THR A 430 -18.85 1.01 -4.80
N ASN A 431 -18.84 0.13 -3.80
CA ASN A 431 -18.35 0.39 -2.44
C ASN A 431 -16.86 0.07 -2.40
N LEU A 432 -16.03 1.10 -2.52
CA LEU A 432 -14.58 0.94 -2.71
C LEU A 432 -13.86 0.85 -1.36
N PRO A 433 -13.20 -0.27 -1.05
CA PRO A 433 -12.38 -0.37 0.17
C PRO A 433 -11.04 0.38 0.03
N LEU A 434 -10.44 0.71 1.17
CA LEU A 434 -9.00 0.81 1.28
C LEU A 434 -8.43 -0.59 1.39
N TRP A 435 -7.57 -0.99 0.45
CA TRP A 435 -6.77 -2.20 0.57
C TRP A 435 -5.46 -1.92 1.30
N VAL A 436 -5.15 -2.77 2.26
CA VAL A 436 -3.90 -2.76 3.04
C VAL A 436 -3.25 -4.12 2.93
N THR A 437 -1.96 -4.17 2.64
CA THR A 437 -1.23 -5.43 2.51
C THR A 437 0.09 -5.39 3.27
N ALA A 438 0.23 -6.24 4.26
CA ALA A 438 1.46 -6.55 4.95
C ALA A 438 2.14 -7.77 4.28
N SER A 439 2.60 -7.58 3.04
CA SER A 439 3.05 -8.64 2.13
C SER A 439 4.19 -8.15 1.24
N CYS A 440 4.99 -9.06 0.69
CA CYS A 440 6.09 -8.72 -0.21
C CYS A 440 5.61 -8.31 -1.60
N ASP A 441 6.31 -7.37 -2.25
CA ASP A 441 6.29 -7.09 -3.69
C ASP A 441 4.89 -6.93 -4.33
N ILE A 442 3.87 -6.56 -3.59
CA ILE A 442 2.47 -6.51 -4.08
C ILE A 442 2.25 -5.38 -5.10
N MET A 443 2.98 -4.27 -4.96
CA MET A 443 2.78 -3.10 -5.80
C MET A 443 4.07 -2.39 -6.19
N PRO A 444 4.98 -3.04 -6.91
CA PRO A 444 6.19 -2.39 -7.44
C PRO A 444 5.82 -1.40 -8.55
N PHE A 445 5.29 -0.25 -8.16
CA PHE A 445 4.76 0.79 -9.06
C PHE A 445 5.84 1.43 -9.95
N ASP A 446 7.10 1.20 -9.69
CA ASP A 446 8.24 1.60 -10.53
C ASP A 446 8.58 0.55 -11.60
N GLY A 447 7.85 -0.55 -11.65
CA GLY A 447 8.00 -1.62 -12.63
C GLY A 447 7.34 -1.29 -13.97
N LEU A 448 7.59 -2.14 -14.97
CA LEU A 448 6.93 -2.05 -16.28
C LEU A 448 5.74 -3.00 -16.41
N GLU A 449 5.63 -3.93 -15.48
CA GLU A 449 4.59 -4.97 -15.48
C GLU A 449 3.46 -4.56 -14.54
N ALA A 450 2.23 -4.94 -14.92
CA ALA A 450 1.07 -4.70 -14.07
C ALA A 450 1.20 -5.43 -12.74
N ASN A 451 0.77 -4.78 -11.66
CA ASN A 451 0.76 -5.33 -10.31
C ASN A 451 -0.63 -5.20 -9.66
N ILE A 452 -0.81 -5.90 -8.55
CA ILE A 452 -2.10 -5.95 -7.83
C ILE A 452 -2.55 -4.56 -7.37
N GLY A 453 -1.63 -3.75 -6.81
CA GLY A 453 -1.98 -2.42 -6.30
C GLY A 453 -2.52 -1.49 -7.38
N GLU A 454 -1.82 -1.41 -8.50
CA GLU A 454 -2.25 -0.62 -9.67
C GLU A 454 -3.54 -1.16 -10.27
N SER A 455 -3.66 -2.48 -10.44
CA SER A 455 -4.87 -3.10 -10.99
C SER A 455 -6.11 -2.84 -10.12
N ALA A 456 -5.94 -2.83 -8.78
CA ALA A 456 -7.03 -2.48 -7.87
C ALA A 456 -7.48 -1.02 -8.03
N LEU A 457 -6.52 -0.11 -8.23
CA LEU A 457 -6.80 1.31 -8.41
C LEU A 457 -7.42 1.63 -9.78
N LEU A 458 -6.80 1.12 -10.85
CA LEU A 458 -7.13 1.48 -12.23
C LEU A 458 -8.41 0.79 -12.76
N ASN A 459 -8.94 -0.18 -12.02
CA ASN A 459 -10.20 -0.83 -12.39
C ASN A 459 -11.36 0.19 -12.41
N ASP A 460 -11.87 0.49 -13.60
CA ASP A 460 -12.95 1.45 -13.83
C ASP A 460 -14.35 1.00 -13.34
N LYS A 461 -14.47 -0.29 -12.97
CA LYS A 461 -15.75 -0.91 -12.56
C LYS A 461 -15.78 -1.28 -11.08
N GLY A 462 -14.68 -1.08 -10.36
CA GLY A 462 -14.58 -1.46 -8.97
C GLY A 462 -13.16 -1.34 -8.42
N GLY A 463 -12.68 -2.38 -7.73
CA GLY A 463 -11.37 -2.41 -7.11
C GLY A 463 -11.31 -1.66 -5.78
N ALA A 464 -10.42 -0.71 -5.66
CA ALA A 464 -10.14 0.04 -4.43
C ALA A 464 -10.18 1.55 -4.64
N VAL A 465 -10.36 2.32 -3.57
CA VAL A 465 -10.20 3.78 -3.60
C VAL A 465 -8.75 4.18 -3.36
N ALA A 466 -8.03 3.40 -2.59
CA ALA A 466 -6.60 3.52 -2.35
C ALA A 466 -6.01 2.14 -2.02
N PHE A 467 -4.72 1.99 -2.22
CA PHE A 467 -3.97 0.77 -1.92
C PHE A 467 -2.72 1.11 -1.12
N TYR A 468 -2.58 0.51 0.04
CA TYR A 468 -1.41 0.65 0.90
C TYR A 468 -0.66 -0.68 0.96
N GLY A 469 0.58 -0.72 0.50
CA GLY A 469 1.33 -1.96 0.39
C GLY A 469 2.79 -1.74 0.09
N THR A 470 3.48 -2.80 -0.32
CA THR A 470 4.93 -2.82 -0.48
C THR A 470 5.39 -2.88 -1.92
N THR A 471 6.54 -2.30 -2.16
CA THR A 471 7.18 -2.24 -3.47
C THR A 471 8.27 -3.30 -3.66
N ARG A 472 8.76 -3.90 -2.58
CA ARG A 472 9.82 -4.91 -2.59
C ARG A 472 9.60 -5.96 -1.51
N THR A 473 10.51 -6.94 -1.46
CA THR A 473 10.55 -7.95 -0.42
C THR A 473 10.74 -7.34 0.96
N VAL A 474 9.92 -7.74 1.91
CA VAL A 474 9.86 -7.24 3.29
C VAL A 474 9.87 -8.40 4.29
N TYR A 475 10.16 -8.09 5.56
CA TYR A 475 10.20 -9.08 6.64
C TYR A 475 8.93 -9.04 7.48
N ALA A 476 8.30 -10.18 7.68
CA ALA A 476 7.05 -10.33 8.43
C ALA A 476 7.07 -9.66 9.81
N GLN A 477 8.17 -9.80 10.54
CA GLN A 477 8.32 -9.19 11.88
C GLN A 477 8.19 -7.65 11.89
N TYR A 478 8.62 -6.96 10.83
CA TYR A 478 8.48 -5.51 10.69
C TYR A 478 7.15 -5.14 10.06
N ASN A 479 6.63 -5.98 9.16
CA ASN A 479 5.32 -5.78 8.54
C ASN A 479 4.20 -5.66 9.57
N ARG A 480 4.22 -6.50 10.61
CA ARG A 480 3.27 -6.41 11.71
C ARG A 480 3.25 -5.03 12.36
N HIS A 481 4.42 -4.44 12.60
CA HIS A 481 4.52 -3.15 13.27
C HIS A 481 3.93 -2.02 12.43
N ILE A 482 4.30 -1.94 11.14
CA ILE A 482 3.77 -0.88 10.26
C ILE A 482 2.27 -1.06 10.00
N ASN A 483 1.80 -2.30 9.83
CA ASN A 483 0.38 -2.58 9.62
C ASN A 483 -0.45 -2.14 10.84
N ARG A 484 -0.07 -2.54 12.05
CA ARG A 484 -0.74 -2.11 13.29
C ARG A 484 -0.76 -0.59 13.43
N ALA A 485 0.39 0.06 13.21
CA ALA A 485 0.49 1.52 13.30
C ALA A 485 -0.42 2.21 12.29
N PHE A 486 -0.42 1.75 11.03
CA PHE A 486 -1.24 2.33 9.98
C PHE A 486 -2.75 2.16 10.24
N ILE A 487 -3.19 0.94 10.56
CA ILE A 487 -4.61 0.65 10.87
C ILE A 487 -5.08 1.49 12.07
N HIS A 488 -4.26 1.60 13.12
CA HIS A 488 -4.60 2.43 14.27
C HIS A 488 -4.73 3.91 13.88
N ARG A 489 -3.81 4.42 13.08
CA ARG A 489 -3.83 5.83 12.64
C ARG A 489 -5.00 6.13 11.72
N VAL A 490 -5.27 5.30 10.71
CA VAL A 490 -6.30 5.58 9.70
C VAL A 490 -7.73 5.52 10.27
N LEU A 491 -7.94 4.81 11.39
CA LEU A 491 -9.21 4.77 12.11
C LEU A 491 -9.34 5.84 13.20
N SER A 492 -8.29 6.63 13.44
CA SER A 492 -8.28 7.63 14.50
C SER A 492 -8.96 8.94 14.09
N LEU A 493 -9.45 9.67 15.10
CA LEU A 493 -9.98 11.01 14.96
C LEU A 493 -9.03 12.01 15.61
N VAL A 494 -8.73 13.10 14.91
CA VAL A 494 -7.99 14.24 15.44
C VAL A 494 -8.93 15.45 15.46
N ASN A 495 -9.14 16.04 16.63
CA ASN A 495 -10.11 17.12 16.83
C ASN A 495 -11.53 16.78 16.33
N GLY A 496 -11.93 15.51 16.50
CA GLY A 496 -13.24 15.02 16.08
C GLY A 496 -13.41 14.83 14.57
N LYS A 497 -12.32 14.80 13.79
CA LYS A 497 -12.33 14.55 12.34
C LYS A 497 -11.43 13.37 11.98
N PRO A 498 -11.81 12.54 10.99
CA PRO A 498 -10.94 11.53 10.44
C PRO A 498 -9.66 12.16 9.90
N ILE A 499 -8.51 11.57 10.15
CA ILE A 499 -7.27 11.96 9.48
C ILE A 499 -7.27 11.41 8.05
N THR A 500 -6.48 12.03 7.19
CA THR A 500 -6.35 11.53 5.81
C THR A 500 -5.53 10.25 5.74
N ILE A 501 -5.69 9.47 4.68
CA ILE A 501 -4.95 8.21 4.48
C ILE A 501 -3.45 8.51 4.38
N GLY A 502 -3.07 9.60 3.70
CA GLY A 502 -1.66 10.02 3.61
C GLY A 502 -1.08 10.42 4.95
N GLU A 503 -1.83 11.15 5.79
CA GLU A 503 -1.39 11.51 7.14
C GLU A 503 -1.27 10.27 8.04
N ALA A 504 -2.18 9.29 7.90
CA ALA A 504 -2.07 8.02 8.59
C ALA A 504 -0.79 7.27 8.21
N HIS A 505 -0.45 7.25 6.92
CA HIS A 505 0.80 6.67 6.42
C HIS A 505 2.03 7.39 6.99
N ARG A 506 2.08 8.73 6.89
CA ARG A 506 3.17 9.54 7.43
C ARG A 506 3.39 9.30 8.92
N LEU A 507 2.32 9.36 9.70
CA LEU A 507 2.38 9.15 11.15
C LEU A 507 2.80 7.72 11.49
N ALA A 508 2.29 6.71 10.78
CA ALA A 508 2.66 5.31 11.04
C ALA A 508 4.17 5.07 10.84
N GLN A 509 4.76 5.61 9.77
CA GLN A 509 6.20 5.50 9.56
C GLN A 509 6.99 6.28 10.62
N ASN A 510 6.57 7.49 10.95
CA ASN A 510 7.21 8.29 12.00
C ASN A 510 7.15 7.61 13.38
N ASP A 511 6.02 6.96 13.70
CA ASP A 511 5.85 6.18 14.93
C ASP A 511 6.91 5.07 15.05
N LEU A 512 7.18 4.36 13.96
CA LEU A 512 8.17 3.29 13.93
C LEU A 512 9.60 3.80 14.09
N VAL A 513 9.92 4.93 13.46
CA VAL A 513 11.25 5.54 13.57
C VAL A 513 11.49 6.05 14.99
N THR A 514 10.50 6.67 15.61
CA THR A 514 10.61 7.25 16.96
C THR A 514 10.35 6.25 18.09
N GLY A 515 9.62 5.17 17.83
CA GLY A 515 9.16 4.23 18.85
C GLY A 515 8.14 4.81 19.82
N THR A 516 7.44 5.90 19.45
CA THR A 516 6.53 6.64 20.32
C THR A 516 5.06 6.58 19.90
N GLY A 517 4.73 5.77 18.93
CA GLY A 517 3.37 5.63 18.40
C GLY A 517 2.39 4.94 19.37
N PRO A 518 1.09 4.92 19.03
CA PRO A 518 0.04 4.28 19.83
C PRO A 518 0.19 2.76 19.90
N THR A 519 0.90 2.17 18.95
CA THR A 519 1.24 0.74 18.94
C THR A 519 2.72 0.57 19.27
N SER A 520 3.05 -0.37 20.16
CA SER A 520 4.45 -0.67 20.46
C SER A 520 5.11 -1.30 19.23
N GLY A 521 6.21 -0.72 18.77
CA GLY A 521 6.97 -1.25 17.64
C GLY A 521 7.97 -0.21 17.14
N THR A 522 9.13 -0.67 16.71
CA THR A 522 10.15 0.17 16.08
C THR A 522 10.65 -0.51 14.81
N ASP A 523 10.89 0.29 13.80
CA ASP A 523 11.59 -0.14 12.60
C ASP A 523 12.47 1.01 12.10
N VAL A 524 13.77 0.86 12.23
CA VAL A 524 14.78 1.78 11.70
C VAL A 524 15.57 1.11 10.56
N THR A 525 15.05 0.03 10.02
CA THR A 525 15.54 -0.64 8.81
C THR A 525 14.93 -0.02 7.55
N VAL A 526 15.27 -0.53 6.39
CA VAL A 526 14.65 -0.10 5.12
C VAL A 526 13.26 -0.71 4.90
N ASN A 527 12.80 -1.61 5.76
CA ASN A 527 11.55 -2.34 5.58
C ASN A 527 10.34 -1.40 5.45
N HIS A 528 10.20 -0.42 6.36
CA HIS A 528 9.08 0.53 6.32
C HIS A 528 9.12 1.47 5.10
N LEU A 529 10.30 1.69 4.48
CA LEU A 529 10.45 2.52 3.28
C LEU A 529 9.85 1.85 2.03
N ASN A 530 9.69 0.53 2.05
CA ASN A 530 9.01 -0.21 0.98
C ASN A 530 7.49 -0.02 0.98
N TYR A 531 6.91 0.49 2.08
CA TYR A 531 5.49 0.80 2.15
C TYR A 531 5.20 2.14 1.49
N SER A 532 4.24 2.15 0.59
CA SER A 532 3.80 3.35 -0.12
C SER A 532 2.27 3.41 -0.22
N LEU A 533 1.75 4.60 -0.47
CA LEU A 533 0.33 4.85 -0.69
C LEU A 533 0.08 5.10 -2.17
N LEU A 534 -0.59 4.17 -2.85
CA LEU A 534 -1.21 4.45 -4.13
C LEU A 534 -2.62 4.99 -3.87
N GLY A 535 -2.81 6.28 -4.11
CA GLY A 535 -4.02 7.00 -3.82
C GLY A 535 -3.77 8.47 -3.51
N ASP A 536 -4.85 9.19 -3.27
CA ASP A 536 -4.82 10.59 -2.88
C ASP A 536 -4.46 10.74 -1.40
N PRO A 537 -3.34 11.39 -1.04
CA PRO A 537 -2.92 11.54 0.35
C PRO A 537 -3.84 12.45 1.17
N ALA A 538 -4.62 13.32 0.54
CA ALA A 538 -5.58 14.22 1.19
C ALA A 538 -6.96 13.58 1.42
N LEU A 539 -7.21 12.37 0.91
CA LEU A 539 -8.46 11.66 1.10
C LEU A 539 -8.57 11.08 2.52
N SER A 540 -9.72 11.27 3.17
CA SER A 540 -10.06 10.60 4.43
C SER A 540 -11.02 9.43 4.20
N LEU A 541 -10.95 8.40 5.06
CA LEU A 541 -11.98 7.38 5.08
C LEU A 541 -13.31 7.95 5.62
N ASN A 542 -14.42 7.46 5.07
CA ASN A 542 -15.76 7.83 5.52
C ASN A 542 -16.13 7.08 6.81
N LEU A 543 -15.52 7.49 7.93
CA LEU A 543 -15.78 6.90 9.24
C LEU A 543 -17.17 7.31 9.76
N PRO A 544 -17.93 6.41 10.42
CA PRO A 544 -19.15 6.80 11.12
C PRO A 544 -18.82 7.75 12.29
N MET A 545 -19.49 8.90 12.35
CA MET A 545 -19.12 10.00 13.24
C MET A 545 -19.96 10.12 14.52
N HIS A 546 -21.13 9.50 14.55
CA HIS A 546 -22.01 9.49 15.72
C HIS A 546 -21.98 8.13 16.42
N GLN A 547 -22.23 8.13 17.74
CA GLN A 547 -22.28 6.92 18.53
C GLN A 547 -23.72 6.39 18.63
N ILE A 548 -23.86 5.06 18.49
CA ILE A 548 -25.12 4.35 18.77
C ILE A 548 -25.00 3.69 20.14
N VAL A 549 -25.99 3.92 21.00
CA VAL A 549 -26.07 3.35 22.34
C VAL A 549 -27.24 2.38 22.40
N VAL A 550 -27.02 1.18 22.93
CA VAL A 550 -28.10 0.21 23.25
C VAL A 550 -28.60 0.52 24.65
N ASP A 551 -29.87 0.88 24.79
CA ASP A 551 -30.46 1.26 26.07
C ASP A 551 -31.06 0.07 26.82
N SER A 552 -31.73 -0.86 26.07
CA SER A 552 -32.38 -2.00 26.66
C SER A 552 -32.41 -3.21 25.74
N ILE A 553 -32.40 -4.39 26.33
CA ILE A 553 -32.55 -5.70 25.66
C ILE A 553 -33.67 -6.46 26.40
N ASN A 554 -34.67 -6.94 25.66
CA ASN A 554 -35.88 -7.58 26.20
C ASN A 554 -36.59 -6.74 27.28
N GLY A 555 -36.55 -5.41 27.16
CA GLY A 555 -37.10 -4.45 28.12
C GLY A 555 -36.28 -4.26 29.40
N ILE A 556 -35.15 -4.93 29.53
CA ILE A 556 -34.18 -4.76 30.64
C ILE A 556 -33.18 -3.68 30.24
N PRO A 557 -33.05 -2.58 31.01
CA PRO A 557 -31.99 -1.61 30.80
C PRO A 557 -30.61 -2.26 30.91
N VAL A 558 -29.71 -1.96 29.95
CA VAL A 558 -28.35 -2.56 29.96
C VAL A 558 -27.41 -1.81 30.91
N ALA A 559 -27.62 -0.50 31.09
CA ALA A 559 -26.82 0.29 31.99
C ALA A 559 -27.14 -0.04 33.45
N GLY A 560 -26.13 -0.49 34.20
CA GLY A 560 -26.27 -0.82 35.61
C GLY A 560 -27.04 -2.11 35.92
N ALA A 561 -27.27 -2.98 34.91
CA ALA A 561 -27.93 -4.25 35.11
C ALA A 561 -27.10 -5.15 36.04
N ALA A 562 -27.74 -5.61 37.12
CA ALA A 562 -27.11 -6.57 38.06
C ALA A 562 -26.91 -7.95 37.40
N THR A 563 -27.76 -8.29 36.44
CA THR A 563 -27.69 -9.53 35.64
C THR A 563 -27.93 -9.15 34.17
N LEU A 564 -27.07 -9.60 33.28
CA LEU A 564 -27.23 -9.32 31.85
C LEU A 564 -28.47 -10.03 31.31
N PRO A 565 -29.24 -9.38 30.41
CA PRO A 565 -30.34 -10.02 29.73
C PRO A 565 -29.82 -11.16 28.84
N MET A 566 -30.59 -12.28 28.83
CA MET A 566 -30.22 -13.47 28.05
C MET A 566 -31.08 -13.58 26.79
N LEU A 567 -30.44 -13.85 25.68
CA LEU A 567 -31.08 -14.27 24.43
C LEU A 567 -31.15 -15.79 24.43
N LYS A 568 -32.37 -16.32 24.52
CA LYS A 568 -32.63 -17.77 24.54
C LYS A 568 -32.94 -18.27 23.14
N ALA A 569 -32.40 -19.44 22.78
CA ALA A 569 -32.75 -20.07 21.51
C ALA A 569 -34.27 -20.26 21.41
N GLY A 570 -34.86 -19.95 20.25
CA GLY A 570 -36.28 -20.01 19.98
C GLY A 570 -37.13 -18.86 20.55
N SER A 571 -36.54 -17.94 21.34
CA SER A 571 -37.24 -16.75 21.83
C SER A 571 -37.23 -15.59 20.83
N ILE A 572 -38.11 -14.60 21.07
CA ILE A 572 -38.05 -13.31 20.37
C ILE A 572 -37.19 -12.34 21.20
N ALA A 573 -36.06 -11.92 20.65
CA ALA A 573 -35.24 -10.85 21.22
C ALA A 573 -35.72 -9.49 20.76
N ARG A 574 -35.62 -8.50 21.66
CA ARG A 574 -35.91 -7.09 21.37
C ARG A 574 -34.74 -6.24 21.82
N MET A 575 -34.24 -5.36 20.95
CA MET A 575 -33.20 -4.40 21.27
C MET A 575 -33.72 -2.99 20.97
N ALA A 576 -33.44 -2.04 21.88
CA ALA A 576 -33.79 -0.65 21.70
C ALA A 576 -32.64 0.25 22.16
N GLY A 577 -32.52 1.41 21.53
CA GLY A 577 -31.44 2.37 21.84
C GLY A 577 -31.63 3.68 21.12
N HIS A 578 -30.56 4.48 21.16
CA HIS A 578 -30.57 5.80 20.56
C HIS A 578 -29.22 6.15 19.90
N ILE A 579 -29.25 7.22 19.09
CA ILE A 579 -28.04 7.83 18.53
C ILE A 579 -27.70 9.04 19.42
N GLU A 580 -26.52 9.00 20.00
CA GLU A 580 -26.11 10.02 20.98
C GLU A 580 -26.00 11.41 20.33
N GLY A 581 -26.61 12.41 20.98
CA GLY A 581 -26.56 13.80 20.53
C GLY A 581 -27.27 14.10 19.21
N ALA A 582 -28.13 13.21 18.72
CA ALA A 582 -28.82 13.34 17.44
C ALA A 582 -30.35 13.05 17.55
N ASP A 583 -31.06 13.82 18.39
CA ASP A 583 -32.50 13.63 18.69
C ASP A 583 -33.41 13.84 17.48
N ASP A 584 -32.93 14.46 16.41
CA ASP A 584 -33.66 14.67 15.15
C ASP A 584 -33.33 13.63 14.08
N PHE A 585 -32.41 12.69 14.35
CA PHE A 585 -31.97 11.69 13.38
C PHE A 585 -33.15 10.82 12.93
N ARG A 586 -33.36 10.79 11.61
CA ARG A 586 -34.31 9.92 10.93
C ARG A 586 -33.61 9.17 9.83
N GLY A 587 -33.74 7.84 9.81
CA GLY A 587 -33.01 7.04 8.83
C GLY A 587 -33.22 5.56 9.02
N VAL A 588 -32.20 4.79 8.66
CA VAL A 588 -32.17 3.33 8.74
C VAL A 588 -31.02 2.90 9.61
N ILE A 589 -31.29 1.94 10.51
CA ILE A 589 -30.27 1.22 11.27
C ILE A 589 -30.08 -0.17 10.68
N THR A 590 -28.85 -0.60 10.57
CA THR A 590 -28.45 -1.97 10.23
C THR A 590 -27.86 -2.61 11.48
N ALA A 591 -28.39 -3.75 11.89
CA ALA A 591 -27.94 -4.50 13.05
C ALA A 591 -27.35 -5.84 12.62
N THR A 592 -26.22 -6.22 13.19
CA THR A 592 -25.65 -7.56 13.10
C THR A 592 -25.45 -8.08 14.52
N VAL A 593 -26.22 -9.09 14.91
CA VAL A 593 -26.12 -9.74 16.22
C VAL A 593 -25.37 -11.05 16.05
N ARG A 594 -24.28 -11.20 16.78
CA ARG A 594 -23.45 -12.41 16.77
C ARG A 594 -23.48 -13.12 18.12
N ASP A 595 -23.30 -14.43 18.07
CA ASP A 595 -23.24 -15.31 19.23
C ASP A 595 -21.98 -15.03 20.09
N SER A 596 -21.82 -15.83 21.13
CA SER A 596 -20.65 -15.80 22.00
C SER A 596 -19.36 -16.10 21.24
N LYS A 597 -18.24 -15.67 21.81
CA LYS A 597 -16.90 -16.00 21.33
C LYS A 597 -16.68 -17.52 21.37
N GLU A 598 -15.99 -18.03 20.37
CA GLU A 598 -15.52 -19.41 20.30
C GLU A 598 -14.05 -19.45 19.85
N THR A 599 -13.35 -20.48 20.29
CA THR A 599 -11.99 -20.74 19.82
C THR A 599 -12.07 -21.56 18.54
N ILE A 600 -11.47 -21.03 17.48
CA ILE A 600 -11.32 -21.72 16.20
C ILE A 600 -9.92 -22.33 16.18
N THR A 601 -9.84 -23.66 16.02
CA THR A 601 -8.59 -24.38 15.80
C THR A 601 -8.46 -24.62 14.31
N CYS A 602 -7.40 -24.07 13.71
CA CYS A 602 -7.06 -24.28 12.32
C CYS A 602 -6.71 -25.74 12.01
N ARG A 603 -6.66 -26.09 10.73
CA ARG A 603 -6.60 -27.48 10.27
C ARG A 603 -5.19 -28.05 10.11
N LEU A 604 -4.17 -27.20 10.24
CA LEU A 604 -2.78 -27.58 10.00
C LEU A 604 -2.57 -28.18 8.59
N ASN A 605 -3.13 -27.51 7.58
CA ASN A 605 -3.07 -27.97 6.19
C ASN A 605 -1.69 -27.81 5.56
N ASN A 606 -0.89 -26.78 5.98
CA ASN A 606 0.41 -26.53 5.41
C ASN A 606 1.43 -27.54 5.94
N THR A 607 1.89 -28.42 5.06
CA THR A 607 2.91 -29.45 5.34
C THR A 607 4.26 -29.15 4.70
N ASP A 608 4.42 -27.96 4.10
CA ASP A 608 5.65 -27.53 3.47
C ASP A 608 6.69 -27.10 4.53
N LYS A 609 7.88 -26.73 4.11
CA LYS A 609 8.98 -26.39 5.04
C LYS A 609 8.70 -25.19 5.93
N ASP A 610 7.81 -24.31 5.51
CA ASP A 610 7.35 -23.13 6.23
C ASP A 610 6.04 -23.39 6.99
N GLY A 611 5.54 -24.62 6.98
CA GLY A 611 4.37 -25.05 7.74
C GLY A 611 4.67 -25.13 9.24
N ALA A 612 3.66 -24.81 10.06
CA ALA A 612 3.77 -24.85 11.51
C ALA A 612 3.72 -26.27 12.07
N GLU A 613 4.35 -26.48 13.22
CA GLU A 613 4.27 -27.76 13.97
C GLU A 613 2.92 -27.92 14.69
N LYS A 614 2.21 -26.82 14.96
CA LYS A 614 0.94 -26.79 15.70
C LYS A 614 -0.09 -25.95 14.96
N ALA A 615 -1.34 -26.40 15.05
CA ALA A 615 -2.46 -25.65 14.54
C ALA A 615 -2.55 -24.27 15.21
N PHE A 616 -2.81 -23.25 14.42
CA PHE A 616 -3.11 -21.91 14.93
C PHE A 616 -4.50 -21.91 15.57
N GLU A 617 -4.62 -21.24 16.70
CA GLU A 617 -5.88 -21.04 17.38
C GLU A 617 -6.16 -19.54 17.54
N TYR A 618 -7.37 -19.13 17.22
CA TYR A 618 -7.81 -17.75 17.42
C TYR A 618 -9.25 -17.71 17.92
N VAL A 619 -9.62 -16.56 18.46
CA VAL A 619 -10.97 -16.35 19.00
C VAL A 619 -11.77 -15.48 18.05
N ASP A 620 -12.98 -15.95 17.69
CA ASP A 620 -13.91 -15.16 16.88
C ASP A 620 -15.36 -15.45 17.27
N ARG A 621 -16.30 -14.73 16.65
CA ARG A 621 -17.75 -14.89 16.73
C ARG A 621 -18.26 -15.31 15.35
N THR A 622 -18.23 -16.58 15.04
CA THR A 622 -18.53 -17.08 13.69
C THR A 622 -20.03 -17.11 13.40
N LYS A 623 -20.87 -17.30 14.44
CA LYS A 623 -22.32 -17.42 14.28
C LYS A 623 -23.00 -16.06 14.30
N THR A 624 -23.73 -15.75 13.22
CA THR A 624 -24.62 -14.59 13.15
C THR A 624 -26.03 -15.03 13.54
N LEU A 625 -26.56 -14.48 14.63
CA LEU A 625 -27.91 -14.76 15.11
C LEU A 625 -28.97 -13.95 14.36
N TYR A 626 -28.61 -12.74 13.95
CA TYR A 626 -29.51 -11.85 13.22
C TYR A 626 -28.70 -10.83 12.41
N GLN A 627 -29.18 -10.56 11.21
CA GLN A 627 -28.75 -9.43 10.41
C GLN A 627 -29.97 -8.81 9.74
N GLY A 628 -30.20 -7.53 9.98
CA GLY A 628 -31.36 -6.86 9.44
C GLY A 628 -31.31 -5.35 9.58
N THR A 629 -32.34 -4.71 9.04
CA THR A 629 -32.48 -3.25 9.06
C THR A 629 -33.82 -2.84 9.67
N ASP A 630 -33.81 -1.71 10.39
CA ASP A 630 -35.02 -1.08 10.91
C ASP A 630 -34.93 0.45 10.79
N SER A 631 -36.00 1.14 11.14
CA SER A 631 -36.09 2.59 11.09
C SER A 631 -35.53 3.26 12.36
N VAL A 632 -34.89 4.43 12.16
CA VAL A 632 -34.57 5.36 13.26
C VAL A 632 -35.49 6.55 13.16
N ARG A 633 -36.12 6.95 14.27
CA ARG A 633 -37.04 8.08 14.35
C ARG A 633 -36.76 8.88 15.61
N GLY A 634 -36.50 10.19 15.44
CA GLY A 634 -36.17 11.04 16.58
C GLY A 634 -34.97 10.54 17.37
N GLY A 635 -33.91 10.10 16.65
CA GLY A 635 -32.70 9.55 17.24
C GLY A 635 -32.84 8.19 17.91
N LYS A 636 -34.05 7.59 17.94
CA LYS A 636 -34.34 6.32 18.61
C LYS A 636 -34.63 5.21 17.65
N PHE A 637 -34.28 3.97 18.04
CA PHE A 637 -34.57 2.76 17.31
C PHE A 637 -35.05 1.65 18.23
N ALA A 638 -35.79 0.71 17.67
CA ALA A 638 -36.12 -0.56 18.30
C ALA A 638 -36.38 -1.61 17.23
N PHE A 639 -35.77 -2.76 17.35
CA PHE A 639 -36.01 -3.91 16.47
C PHE A 639 -36.18 -5.20 17.26
N SER A 640 -36.79 -6.18 16.61
CA SER A 640 -37.00 -7.51 17.21
C SER A 640 -36.62 -8.59 16.20
N PHE A 641 -36.14 -9.71 16.69
CA PHE A 641 -35.80 -10.85 15.85
C PHE A 641 -35.96 -12.18 16.61
N ALA A 642 -36.20 -13.27 15.87
CA ALA A 642 -36.20 -14.61 16.43
C ALA A 642 -34.75 -15.08 16.63
N VAL A 643 -34.43 -15.54 17.84
CA VAL A 643 -33.14 -16.14 18.13
C VAL A 643 -33.10 -17.57 17.57
N PRO A 644 -32.15 -17.94 16.69
CA PRO A 644 -32.09 -19.27 16.12
C PRO A 644 -31.96 -20.38 17.19
N MET A 645 -32.33 -21.60 16.83
CA MET A 645 -32.09 -22.76 17.68
C MET A 645 -30.63 -23.19 17.69
N ASP A 646 -29.89 -22.90 16.63
CA ASP A 646 -28.45 -23.20 16.51
C ASP A 646 -27.59 -22.07 17.09
N ILE A 647 -27.48 -22.07 18.41
CA ILE A 647 -26.61 -21.16 19.16
C ILE A 647 -25.49 -21.97 19.86
N ASN A 648 -24.51 -21.27 20.42
CA ASN A 648 -23.38 -21.93 21.11
C ASN A 648 -23.77 -22.46 22.51
N TYR A 649 -24.92 -22.11 23.05
CA TYR A 649 -25.41 -22.52 24.42
C TYR A 649 -24.35 -22.30 25.53
N SER A 650 -23.49 -21.31 25.36
CA SER A 650 -22.34 -21.08 26.24
C SER A 650 -22.68 -20.27 27.48
N ASN A 651 -23.82 -19.58 27.49
CA ASN A 651 -24.21 -18.57 28.48
C ASN A 651 -23.21 -17.40 28.58
N GLN A 652 -22.38 -17.22 27.55
CA GLN A 652 -21.42 -16.10 27.45
C GLN A 652 -22.01 -14.92 26.65
N SER A 653 -21.32 -13.79 26.68
CA SER A 653 -21.80 -12.58 26.00
C SER A 653 -21.79 -12.72 24.48
N GLY A 654 -22.90 -12.37 23.86
CA GLY A 654 -22.98 -12.08 22.43
C GLY A 654 -22.44 -10.68 22.12
N LEU A 655 -22.56 -10.29 20.87
CA LEU A 655 -22.18 -8.96 20.39
C LEU A 655 -23.21 -8.47 19.37
N VAL A 656 -23.69 -7.24 19.53
CA VAL A 656 -24.39 -6.52 18.47
C VAL A 656 -23.52 -5.41 17.94
N ASN A 657 -23.32 -5.37 16.60
CA ASN A 657 -22.77 -4.24 15.89
C ASN A 657 -23.91 -3.52 15.18
N LEU A 658 -23.91 -2.20 15.30
CA LEU A 658 -24.95 -1.31 14.78
C LEU A 658 -24.34 -0.26 13.87
N TYR A 659 -25.00 0.00 12.76
CA TYR A 659 -24.67 1.10 11.86
C TYR A 659 -25.97 1.83 11.46
N ALA A 660 -25.97 3.14 11.49
CA ALA A 660 -27.12 3.90 11.04
C ALA A 660 -26.72 5.01 10.06
N VAL A 661 -27.61 5.27 9.13
CA VAL A 661 -27.48 6.39 8.18
C VAL A 661 -28.81 7.15 8.12
N ASN A 662 -28.72 8.49 8.11
CA ASN A 662 -29.90 9.31 8.03
C ASN A 662 -30.49 9.34 6.60
N THR A 663 -31.74 9.77 6.46
CA THR A 663 -32.47 9.78 5.18
C THR A 663 -31.80 10.65 4.12
N SER A 664 -31.15 11.75 4.53
CA SER A 664 -30.40 12.63 3.64
C SER A 664 -29.02 12.09 3.26
N LYS A 665 -28.61 10.97 3.88
CA LYS A 665 -27.29 10.34 3.67
C LYS A 665 -26.10 11.25 4.00
N THR A 666 -26.29 12.18 4.92
CA THR A 666 -25.26 13.14 5.36
C THR A 666 -24.63 12.80 6.71
N LEU A 667 -25.33 11.99 7.52
CA LEU A 667 -24.88 11.58 8.84
C LEU A 667 -24.89 10.06 8.95
N SER A 668 -23.84 9.50 9.50
CA SER A 668 -23.75 8.09 9.86
C SER A 668 -23.33 7.92 11.31
N ALA A 669 -23.77 6.82 11.89
CA ALA A 669 -23.50 6.46 13.27
C ALA A 669 -23.15 4.99 13.37
N HIS A 670 -22.34 4.62 14.36
CA HIS A 670 -22.09 3.22 14.67
C HIS A 670 -22.02 2.99 16.18
N GLY A 671 -22.13 1.73 16.57
CA GLY A 671 -22.00 1.34 17.96
C GLY A 671 -21.99 -0.18 18.12
N SER A 672 -21.65 -0.62 19.32
CA SER A 672 -21.69 -2.03 19.67
C SER A 672 -22.09 -2.22 21.12
N SER A 673 -22.58 -3.43 21.45
CA SER A 673 -22.84 -3.82 22.83
C SER A 673 -22.61 -5.31 23.03
N GLU A 674 -21.92 -5.66 24.10
CA GLU A 674 -21.76 -7.02 24.62
C GLU A 674 -22.60 -7.23 25.93
N GLN A 675 -23.53 -6.31 26.22
CA GLN A 675 -24.30 -6.31 27.46
C GLN A 675 -25.49 -7.28 27.43
N PHE A 676 -25.27 -8.49 26.91
CA PHE A 676 -26.23 -9.61 26.92
C PHE A 676 -25.49 -10.94 26.83
N THR A 677 -26.15 -12.01 27.28
CA THR A 677 -25.65 -13.36 27.12
C THR A 677 -26.50 -14.15 26.12
N VAL A 678 -25.94 -15.22 25.56
CA VAL A 678 -26.64 -16.13 24.63
C VAL A 678 -26.61 -17.55 25.23
N GLY A 679 -27.77 -18.16 25.43
CA GLY A 679 -27.83 -19.48 26.04
C GLY A 679 -29.27 -19.93 26.30
N GLU A 680 -29.44 -21.10 26.91
CA GLU A 680 -30.74 -21.72 27.17
C GLU A 680 -31.66 -21.86 25.94
N SER A 681 -32.87 -22.35 26.09
CA SER A 681 -33.87 -22.46 25.03
C SER A 681 -35.29 -22.23 25.55
N GLU A 682 -36.15 -21.73 24.68
CA GLU A 682 -37.61 -21.70 24.88
C GLU A 682 -38.28 -22.47 23.75
N GLU A 683 -39.52 -22.90 23.96
CA GLU A 683 -40.32 -23.49 22.87
C GLU A 683 -40.58 -22.41 21.82
N MET A 684 -40.26 -22.71 20.58
CA MET A 684 -40.57 -21.82 19.46
C MET A 684 -42.08 -21.60 19.34
N LYS A 685 -42.52 -20.36 19.41
CA LYS A 685 -43.87 -19.99 18.98
C LYS A 685 -43.89 -20.06 17.46
N ASN A 686 -44.61 -21.03 16.92
CA ASN A 686 -44.74 -21.23 15.49
C ASN A 686 -45.46 -20.01 14.87
N ASP A 687 -44.79 -19.28 14.05
CA ASP A 687 -45.34 -18.26 13.15
C ASP A 687 -45.84 -18.99 11.89
N SER A 688 -47.07 -18.79 11.53
CA SER A 688 -47.69 -19.40 10.33
C SER A 688 -47.50 -18.58 9.05
N ILE A 689 -46.79 -17.47 9.13
CA ILE A 689 -46.57 -16.54 7.99
C ILE A 689 -45.09 -16.60 7.62
N GLY A 690 -44.78 -17.20 6.49
CA GLY A 690 -43.38 -17.27 6.01
C GLY A 690 -42.85 -15.91 5.49
N PRO A 691 -41.52 -15.78 5.35
CA PRO A 691 -40.89 -14.55 4.90
C PRO A 691 -41.32 -14.12 3.49
N SER A 692 -41.44 -12.82 3.30
CA SER A 692 -41.63 -12.22 1.98
C SER A 692 -40.28 -12.11 1.29
N ILE A 693 -40.17 -12.69 0.09
CA ILE A 693 -38.94 -12.71 -0.68
C ILE A 693 -39.13 -11.91 -1.97
N TYR A 694 -38.30 -10.88 -2.17
CA TYR A 694 -38.23 -10.10 -3.40
C TYR A 694 -36.88 -10.29 -4.05
N CYS A 695 -36.87 -10.90 -5.23
CA CYS A 695 -35.64 -11.19 -5.99
C CYS A 695 -35.52 -10.33 -7.24
N TYR A 696 -34.31 -9.90 -7.54
CA TYR A 696 -34.00 -9.21 -8.78
C TYR A 696 -32.55 -9.42 -9.21
N LEU A 697 -32.26 -9.07 -10.47
CA LEU A 697 -30.89 -9.06 -11.00
C LEU A 697 -30.42 -7.62 -11.15
N ASN A 698 -29.22 -7.32 -10.62
CA ASN A 698 -28.53 -6.03 -10.68
C ASN A 698 -29.27 -4.83 -10.05
N SER A 699 -30.58 -4.70 -10.24
CA SER A 699 -31.35 -3.52 -9.83
C SER A 699 -32.76 -3.89 -9.41
N PRO A 700 -33.34 -3.23 -8.39
CA PRO A 700 -34.75 -3.37 -8.04
C PRO A 700 -35.72 -3.06 -9.18
N SER A 701 -35.30 -2.32 -10.21
CA SER A 701 -36.06 -2.03 -11.41
C SER A 701 -35.96 -3.14 -12.49
N PHE A 702 -35.28 -4.26 -12.19
CA PHE A 702 -35.24 -5.39 -13.11
C PHE A 702 -36.65 -5.95 -13.38
N VAL A 703 -36.96 -6.18 -14.66
CA VAL A 703 -38.22 -6.77 -15.09
C VAL A 703 -37.93 -8.18 -15.61
N ASP A 704 -38.81 -9.12 -15.34
CA ASP A 704 -38.71 -10.48 -15.86
C ASP A 704 -38.60 -10.48 -17.39
N GLY A 705 -37.63 -11.25 -17.94
CA GLY A 705 -37.27 -11.22 -19.36
C GLY A 705 -36.36 -10.06 -19.77
N GLY A 706 -35.95 -9.19 -18.85
CA GLY A 706 -35.01 -8.08 -19.07
C GLY A 706 -33.60 -8.57 -19.39
N LYS A 707 -32.84 -7.74 -20.13
CA LYS A 707 -31.43 -8.02 -20.44
C LYS A 707 -30.55 -7.71 -19.23
N VAL A 708 -29.60 -8.59 -18.96
CA VAL A 708 -28.54 -8.42 -17.94
C VAL A 708 -27.17 -8.56 -18.59
N ASN A 709 -26.13 -8.14 -17.88
CA ASN A 709 -24.75 -8.40 -18.25
C ASN A 709 -24.41 -9.91 -18.13
N THR A 710 -23.23 -10.32 -18.58
CA THR A 710 -22.77 -11.73 -18.56
C THR A 710 -22.53 -12.26 -17.13
N THR A 711 -22.42 -11.39 -16.14
CA THR A 711 -22.21 -11.71 -14.72
C THR A 711 -23.17 -10.89 -13.86
N PRO A 712 -24.49 -11.18 -13.88
CA PRO A 712 -25.45 -10.40 -13.12
C PRO A 712 -25.36 -10.71 -11.62
N PHE A 713 -25.58 -9.68 -10.81
CA PHE A 713 -25.82 -9.86 -9.39
C PHE A 713 -27.25 -10.33 -9.15
N PHE A 714 -27.41 -11.48 -8.53
CA PHE A 714 -28.70 -11.89 -7.96
C PHE A 714 -28.85 -11.29 -6.57
N VAL A 715 -29.89 -10.54 -6.33
CA VAL A 715 -30.24 -9.98 -5.04
C VAL A 715 -31.58 -10.53 -4.59
N ALA A 716 -31.60 -11.13 -3.41
CA ALA A 716 -32.81 -11.55 -2.72
C ALA A 716 -33.02 -10.66 -1.49
N LYS A 717 -34.05 -9.82 -1.50
CA LYS A 717 -34.49 -9.08 -0.33
C LYS A 717 -35.53 -9.93 0.40
N ILE A 718 -35.14 -10.46 1.56
CA ILE A 718 -35.99 -11.28 2.40
C ILE A 718 -36.45 -10.41 3.58
N THR A 719 -37.73 -10.39 3.84
CA THR A 719 -38.32 -9.59 4.93
C THR A 719 -39.32 -10.45 5.67
N ASP A 720 -39.17 -10.54 6.97
CA ASP A 720 -40.08 -11.21 7.87
C ASP A 720 -40.36 -10.33 9.08
N LYS A 721 -41.60 -10.35 9.57
CA LYS A 721 -42.04 -9.56 10.71
C LYS A 721 -41.38 -10.01 12.02
N ASP A 722 -41.17 -11.30 12.14
CA ASP A 722 -40.67 -11.95 13.35
C ASP A 722 -39.16 -12.29 13.25
N GLY A 723 -38.53 -11.92 12.12
CA GLY A 723 -37.11 -12.09 11.84
C GLY A 723 -36.80 -13.26 10.91
N ILE A 724 -35.60 -13.25 10.36
CA ILE A 724 -35.10 -14.28 9.44
C ILE A 724 -34.02 -15.08 10.14
N ASN A 725 -34.13 -16.39 10.16
CA ASN A 725 -33.04 -17.25 10.62
C ASN A 725 -31.90 -17.22 9.61
N ALA A 726 -30.80 -16.54 9.97
CA ALA A 726 -29.58 -16.44 9.16
C ALA A 726 -28.55 -17.54 9.51
N ALA A 727 -28.86 -18.46 10.42
CA ALA A 727 -27.98 -19.57 10.77
C ALA A 727 -28.04 -20.67 9.71
N GLY A 728 -26.85 -21.09 9.20
CA GLY A 728 -26.73 -22.08 8.11
C GLY A 728 -27.14 -23.51 8.45
N SER A 729 -27.67 -23.79 9.66
CA SER A 729 -28.07 -25.10 10.13
C SER A 729 -29.58 -25.28 10.34
N GLY A 730 -30.41 -24.29 9.95
CA GLY A 730 -31.86 -24.40 10.02
C GLY A 730 -32.42 -25.39 8.99
N ILE A 731 -33.46 -26.14 9.34
CA ILE A 731 -34.18 -27.01 8.39
C ILE A 731 -34.75 -26.15 7.26
N GLY A 732 -34.33 -26.41 6.02
CA GLY A 732 -34.78 -25.66 4.84
C GLY A 732 -33.78 -24.62 4.32
N HIS A 733 -32.53 -24.65 4.73
CA HIS A 733 -31.47 -23.80 4.26
C HIS A 733 -30.49 -24.59 3.35
N ASP A 734 -30.93 -24.98 2.16
CA ASP A 734 -30.04 -25.42 1.06
C ASP A 734 -29.78 -24.29 0.08
#